data_27ed0ebd1cc928db758e065211f69e62
#
_entry.id   27ed0ebd1cc928db758e065211f69e62
#
_cell.length_a   1.000
_cell.length_b   1.000
_cell.length_c   1.000
_cell.angle_alpha   90.00
_cell.angle_beta   90.00
_cell.angle_gamma   90.00
#
_symmetry.space_group_name_H-M   'P 1'
#
loop_
_entity.id
_entity.type
_entity.pdbx_description
1 polymer ?
#
loop_
_entity_poly.entity_id
_entity_poly.type
_entity_poly.pdbx_seq_one_letter_code
_entity_poly.pdbx_strand_id
1 'polypeptide(L)'
;MLQRFEQSDFGNQLGNAFRGLDTDCEQLMLLRDWYKKVRACYGIGFGKRVAIGSGLFNLDGEIIKGVHLIEKSQISSRLMTLVKRVEHEAKLLPRISSLLEEHASWLGEQGVLMQSYRQVRNTLIALQGWFINPDISLEQMTHSSEILQNINDLQISLENDSLQLGAFLQLTPLACGAYKNNQLTLDTINDTLNFAEQLVDKINCVSLATQIRHLASGSDYDLLCRDGGEIVSKWNEQIKNAELYALETKLERSQWLKSTDGSLNTLIERNERAIQQPRWLNGWVNFIRCYEQMHENGLQRIWSAVLAGSLPIEKVELGLALAIHDQLAREVIHIHPELMRVSGSQRNALQKSFKEYDKKLIELQRQRIAAKIACRNIPEGNSGGKKSEYTELALIKNELGKKTRHIPIRQLVNRACNALVAIKPCFMMGPMSAAHYLEPGRMEFDLVVMDEASQVKPEDALGVIARGKQLVVVGDPKQLPPTSFFDRSADGEDDDDAAALSDTDSILDAALPLFPMRRLRWHYRSRHEKLIAYSNRHFYNSDLVIFPSPNAESPEYGIKFTYVSKGRFSNQHNIEEAQAVAEAVLHHAHHRPGESLGVVAMSSKQRDQIERAIDELRRNRPEFNDAIDGLHAMEEPLFVKNLENVQGDERDVIFISFTYGPSEHGGKVYQRFGPINSDVGWRRLNVLFTRSKKRMHVFSSMRSEDVLTSETSKLGVISLKGFLQFAESGKLDSLTTHTGRAPDSDFEVAVMEALNHAGFECEPQVGVAGFFIDLAVKDPGCPGRYLMGIECDGAAYHSAKSARDRDRLRQEVLERLGWRISRIWSTDWFSNPDEVLSPIIRKLHELKTLAPDVVVPSYEYVETIESSAEVASDSIDSLMPNLGLKEQLKYFATHVIEVELPNVDADRRLLRPAMLEALLEHQPLSRSEFVERIPHYLRQATDVYEAQRFLDRVLALIDGAEAEANDAAFESELA
;
A
#
# COMPACT_ATOMS: atom_id res chain seq x y z
N MET A 1 -53.90 -25.02 -41.78
CA MET A 1 -54.28 -24.70 -40.46
C MET A 1 -53.50 -23.48 -39.90
N LEU A 2 -52.21 -23.50 -40.00
CA LEU A 2 -51.37 -22.36 -39.61
C LEU A 2 -51.71 -21.11 -40.40
N GLN A 3 -51.90 -21.15 -41.72
CA GLN A 3 -52.35 -20.02 -42.51
C GLN A 3 -53.75 -19.48 -42.10
N ARG A 4 -54.67 -20.35 -41.64
CA ARG A 4 -55.96 -19.95 -41.11
C ARG A 4 -55.81 -19.28 -39.73
N PHE A 5 -54.84 -19.74 -38.94
CA PHE A 5 -54.54 -19.13 -37.66
C PHE A 5 -53.88 -17.77 -37.84
N GLU A 6 -52.93 -17.67 -38.75
CA GLU A 6 -52.25 -16.40 -39.10
C GLU A 6 -53.24 -15.33 -39.59
N GLN A 7 -54.25 -15.73 -40.28
CA GLN A 7 -55.34 -14.85 -40.82
C GLN A 7 -56.48 -14.63 -39.83
N SER A 8 -56.46 -15.26 -38.66
CA SER A 8 -57.49 -15.06 -37.65
C SER A 8 -57.23 -13.79 -36.85
N ASP A 9 -58.26 -13.18 -36.31
CA ASP A 9 -58.16 -12.04 -35.42
C ASP A 9 -57.26 -12.29 -34.23
N PHE A 10 -57.19 -13.54 -33.76
CA PHE A 10 -56.36 -13.97 -32.67
C PHE A 10 -54.91 -14.14 -33.08
N GLY A 11 -54.61 -14.70 -34.23
CA GLY A 11 -53.29 -14.80 -34.81
C GLY A 11 -52.66 -13.41 -35.02
N ASN A 12 -53.45 -12.48 -35.54
CA ASN A 12 -53.05 -11.09 -35.72
C ASN A 12 -52.76 -10.39 -34.38
N GLN A 13 -53.48 -10.74 -33.32
CA GLN A 13 -53.28 -10.18 -31.98
C GLN A 13 -52.04 -10.72 -31.27
N LEU A 14 -51.56 -11.92 -31.60
CA LEU A 14 -50.33 -12.48 -31.07
C LEU A 14 -49.07 -11.76 -31.61
N GLY A 15 -49.21 -11.05 -32.75
CA GLY A 15 -48.14 -10.21 -33.30
C GLY A 15 -46.77 -10.93 -33.33
N ASN A 16 -45.77 -10.31 -32.76
CA ASN A 16 -44.42 -10.88 -32.74
C ASN A 16 -44.24 -12.12 -31.84
N ALA A 17 -45.24 -12.53 -31.08
CA ALA A 17 -45.19 -13.81 -30.34
C ALA A 17 -45.46 -15.00 -31.25
N PHE A 18 -46.06 -14.76 -32.37
CA PHE A 18 -46.22 -15.77 -33.41
C PHE A 18 -45.03 -15.73 -34.37
N ARG A 19 -44.20 -16.76 -34.32
CA ARG A 19 -42.99 -16.89 -35.14
C ARG A 19 -43.11 -18.05 -36.14
N GLY A 20 -44.29 -18.32 -36.65
CA GLY A 20 -44.50 -19.44 -37.52
C GLY A 20 -44.13 -20.77 -36.86
N LEU A 21 -43.21 -21.52 -37.48
CA LEU A 21 -42.72 -22.80 -36.97
C LEU A 21 -41.88 -22.70 -35.66
N ASP A 22 -41.30 -21.54 -35.36
CA ASP A 22 -40.51 -21.27 -34.17
C ASP A 22 -41.32 -20.69 -33.02
N THR A 23 -42.64 -20.73 -33.14
CA THR A 23 -43.52 -20.29 -32.06
C THR A 23 -43.41 -21.25 -30.88
N ASP A 24 -43.00 -20.72 -29.72
CA ASP A 24 -42.88 -21.51 -28.49
C ASP A 24 -44.29 -21.75 -27.86
N CYS A 25 -44.92 -22.84 -28.31
CA CYS A 25 -46.24 -23.20 -27.83
C CYS A 25 -46.26 -23.64 -26.38
N GLU A 26 -45.15 -24.15 -25.83
CA GLU A 26 -45.04 -24.50 -24.41
C GLU A 26 -45.07 -23.25 -23.56
N GLN A 27 -44.33 -22.21 -23.94
CA GLN A 27 -44.38 -20.94 -23.23
C GLN A 27 -45.75 -20.29 -23.28
N LEU A 28 -46.45 -20.34 -24.41
CA LEU A 28 -47.83 -19.84 -24.49
C LEU A 28 -48.79 -20.64 -23.60
N MET A 29 -48.62 -21.96 -23.50
CA MET A 29 -49.43 -22.79 -22.60
C MET A 29 -49.09 -22.55 -21.13
N LEU A 30 -47.82 -22.41 -20.78
CA LEU A 30 -47.38 -22.06 -19.44
C LEU A 30 -47.93 -20.68 -19.02
N LEU A 31 -47.92 -19.73 -19.94
CA LEU A 31 -48.51 -18.40 -19.73
C LEU A 31 -50.01 -18.50 -19.47
N ARG A 32 -50.76 -19.31 -20.26
CA ARG A 32 -52.20 -19.57 -20.07
C ARG A 32 -52.48 -20.16 -18.70
N ASP A 33 -51.73 -21.23 -18.33
CA ASP A 33 -51.91 -21.92 -17.05
C ASP A 33 -51.52 -21.06 -15.86
N TRP A 34 -50.51 -20.26 -16.05
CA TRP A 34 -50.09 -19.27 -15.07
C TRP A 34 -51.17 -18.17 -14.93
N TYR A 35 -51.70 -17.66 -16.04
CA TYR A 35 -52.82 -16.71 -16.00
C TYR A 35 -54.05 -17.30 -15.29
N LYS A 36 -54.36 -18.58 -15.49
CA LYS A 36 -55.41 -19.28 -14.74
C LYS A 36 -55.14 -19.26 -13.25
N LYS A 37 -53.90 -19.56 -12.84
CA LYS A 37 -53.50 -19.53 -11.42
C LYS A 37 -53.59 -18.13 -10.84
N VAL A 38 -53.14 -17.14 -11.57
CA VAL A 38 -53.25 -15.72 -11.17
C VAL A 38 -54.72 -15.33 -11.02
N ARG A 39 -55.57 -15.65 -12.00
CA ARG A 39 -56.99 -15.38 -11.92
C ARG A 39 -57.67 -16.08 -10.75
N ALA A 40 -57.26 -17.29 -10.42
CA ALA A 40 -57.73 -18.03 -9.26
C ALA A 40 -57.26 -17.42 -7.92
N CYS A 41 -56.03 -16.94 -7.84
CA CYS A 41 -55.44 -16.31 -6.64
C CYS A 41 -56.03 -14.93 -6.32
N TYR A 42 -56.52 -14.22 -7.35
CA TYR A 42 -56.98 -12.85 -7.17
C TYR A 42 -58.44 -12.68 -6.79
N GLY A 43 -59.27 -13.73 -6.85
CA GLY A 43 -60.67 -13.80 -6.37
C GLY A 43 -61.52 -12.56 -6.68
N ILE A 44 -62.46 -12.18 -5.78
CA ILE A 44 -63.44 -11.08 -5.93
C ILE A 44 -62.81 -9.66 -6.03
N GLY A 45 -61.53 -9.50 -5.79
CA GLY A 45 -60.78 -8.24 -5.96
C GLY A 45 -60.03 -8.04 -7.27
N PHE A 46 -60.24 -8.91 -8.22
CA PHE A 46 -59.49 -8.97 -9.47
C PHE A 46 -59.48 -7.67 -10.28
N GLY A 47 -60.58 -6.96 -10.38
CA GLY A 47 -60.65 -5.70 -11.15
C GLY A 47 -59.74 -4.59 -10.64
N LYS A 48 -59.58 -4.48 -9.32
CA LYS A 48 -58.63 -3.49 -8.73
C LYS A 48 -57.16 -3.93 -8.89
N ARG A 49 -56.88 -5.20 -8.84
CA ARG A 49 -55.53 -5.75 -8.96
C ARG A 49 -55.07 -5.86 -10.41
N VAL A 50 -55.99 -6.08 -11.33
CA VAL A 50 -55.74 -5.95 -12.79
C VAL A 50 -55.44 -4.50 -13.14
N ALA A 51 -56.08 -3.52 -12.50
CA ALA A 51 -55.76 -2.11 -12.70
C ALA A 51 -54.34 -1.77 -12.24
N ILE A 52 -53.84 -2.37 -11.15
CA ILE A 52 -52.47 -2.24 -10.72
C ILE A 52 -51.54 -2.98 -11.72
N GLY A 53 -51.84 -4.20 -12.11
CA GLY A 53 -51.08 -4.93 -13.14
C GLY A 53 -51.17 -4.27 -14.52
N SER A 54 -52.30 -3.66 -14.90
CA SER A 54 -52.42 -2.90 -16.15
C SER A 54 -51.62 -1.61 -16.16
N GLY A 55 -51.34 -1.03 -14.98
CA GLY A 55 -50.40 0.06 -14.85
C GLY A 55 -48.96 -0.31 -15.23
N LEU A 56 -48.53 -1.52 -14.87
CA LEU A 56 -47.24 -2.07 -15.27
C LEU A 56 -47.15 -2.33 -16.81
N PHE A 57 -48.26 -2.65 -17.45
CA PHE A 57 -48.31 -2.91 -18.88
C PHE A 57 -48.62 -1.70 -19.75
N ASN A 58 -49.05 -0.58 -19.15
CA ASN A 58 -49.27 0.68 -19.84
C ASN A 58 -48.03 1.56 -19.95
N LEU A 59 -46.94 1.21 -19.25
CA LEU A 59 -45.69 1.91 -19.35
C LEU A 59 -45.03 1.53 -20.68
N ASP A 60 -44.47 2.53 -21.38
CA ASP A 60 -43.78 2.33 -22.65
C ASP A 60 -42.87 1.09 -22.62
N GLY A 61 -42.81 0.38 -23.76
CA GLY A 61 -42.13 -0.94 -23.91
C GLY A 61 -40.73 -1.06 -23.35
N GLU A 62 -40.11 0.01 -22.87
CA GLU A 62 -38.81 -0.01 -22.17
C GLU A 62 -38.89 -0.62 -20.76
N ILE A 63 -40.00 -0.52 -20.07
CA ILE A 63 -40.19 -1.07 -18.73
C ILE A 63 -40.31 -2.59 -18.74
N ILE A 64 -40.82 -3.12 -19.83
CA ILE A 64 -40.94 -4.56 -20.04
C ILE A 64 -39.59 -5.18 -20.43
N LYS A 65 -38.57 -4.38 -20.78
CA LYS A 65 -37.19 -4.83 -21.09
C LYS A 65 -36.38 -5.26 -19.88
N GLY A 66 -36.98 -5.69 -18.80
CA GLY A 66 -36.32 -6.36 -17.66
C GLY A 66 -35.45 -5.49 -16.79
N VAL A 67 -34.66 -4.55 -17.33
CA VAL A 67 -33.68 -3.75 -16.59
C VAL A 67 -34.35 -2.86 -15.55
N HIS A 68 -35.42 -2.15 -15.94
CA HIS A 68 -36.16 -1.27 -15.02
C HIS A 68 -36.99 -2.03 -13.98
N LEU A 69 -37.50 -3.24 -14.31
CA LEU A 69 -38.20 -4.08 -13.34
C LEU A 69 -37.23 -4.64 -12.29
N ILE A 70 -35.99 -5.01 -12.69
CA ILE A 70 -34.95 -5.47 -11.78
C ILE A 70 -34.56 -4.35 -10.81
N GLU A 71 -34.38 -3.12 -11.30
CA GLU A 71 -34.08 -1.97 -10.44
C GLU A 71 -35.21 -1.68 -9.44
N LYS A 72 -36.46 -1.79 -9.87
CA LYS A 72 -37.61 -1.53 -8.99
C LYS A 72 -37.87 -2.67 -8.02
N SER A 73 -37.60 -3.90 -8.39
CA SER A 73 -37.57 -5.05 -7.47
C SER A 73 -36.48 -4.86 -6.40
N GLN A 74 -35.30 -4.35 -6.79
CA GLN A 74 -34.25 -4.00 -5.85
C GLN A 74 -34.67 -2.89 -4.88
N ILE A 75 -35.38 -1.86 -5.34
CA ILE A 75 -35.95 -0.81 -4.49
C ILE A 75 -36.94 -1.40 -3.48
N SER A 76 -37.85 -2.25 -3.89
CA SER A 76 -38.78 -2.94 -3.00
C SER A 76 -38.08 -3.77 -1.93
N SER A 77 -37.06 -4.56 -2.32
CA SER A 77 -36.24 -5.34 -1.39
C SER A 77 -35.48 -4.45 -0.41
N ARG A 78 -34.98 -3.30 -0.90
CA ARG A 78 -34.31 -2.30 -0.07
C ARG A 78 -35.27 -1.66 0.94
N LEU A 79 -36.48 -1.29 0.53
CA LEU A 79 -37.51 -0.77 1.42
C LEU A 79 -37.81 -1.74 2.55
N MET A 80 -38.00 -3.03 2.27
CA MET A 80 -38.25 -4.06 3.31
C MET A 80 -37.08 -4.18 4.29
N THR A 81 -35.86 -4.07 3.79
CA THR A 81 -34.65 -4.12 4.61
C THR A 81 -34.55 -2.86 5.48
N LEU A 82 -34.87 -1.68 4.94
CA LEU A 82 -34.85 -0.42 5.68
C LEU A 82 -35.91 -0.41 6.79
N VAL A 83 -37.13 -0.88 6.53
CA VAL A 83 -38.18 -1.03 7.56
C VAL A 83 -37.70 -1.88 8.72
N LYS A 84 -37.14 -3.07 8.44
CA LYS A 84 -36.60 -3.96 9.47
C LYS A 84 -35.45 -3.33 10.27
N ARG A 85 -34.61 -2.54 9.63
CA ARG A 85 -33.52 -1.81 10.32
C ARG A 85 -34.08 -0.71 11.24
N VAL A 86 -35.02 0.11 10.75
CA VAL A 86 -35.68 1.14 11.57
C VAL A 86 -36.35 0.50 12.80
N GLU A 87 -37.07 -0.61 12.64
CA GLU A 87 -37.68 -1.34 13.76
C GLU A 87 -36.65 -1.90 14.75
N HIS A 88 -35.51 -2.36 14.24
CA HIS A 88 -34.43 -2.88 15.07
C HIS A 88 -33.76 -1.76 15.88
N GLU A 89 -33.35 -0.67 15.21
CA GLU A 89 -32.70 0.48 15.85
C GLU A 89 -33.63 1.13 16.89
N ALA A 90 -34.92 1.28 16.58
CA ALA A 90 -35.90 1.81 17.53
C ALA A 90 -36.04 1.00 18.83
N LYS A 91 -35.81 -0.32 18.77
CA LYS A 91 -35.84 -1.18 19.95
C LYS A 91 -34.60 -1.05 20.85
N LEU A 92 -33.53 -0.48 20.34
CA LEU A 92 -32.26 -0.29 21.07
C LEU A 92 -32.28 0.98 21.92
N LEU A 93 -33.20 1.90 21.72
CA LEU A 93 -33.27 3.17 22.45
C LEU A 93 -33.71 2.95 23.90
N PRO A 94 -32.93 3.36 24.90
CA PRO A 94 -33.28 3.24 26.30
C PRO A 94 -34.35 4.26 26.74
N ARG A 95 -35.04 3.99 27.87
CA ARG A 95 -36.00 4.93 28.47
C ARG A 95 -35.29 5.86 29.46
N ILE A 96 -35.47 7.16 29.38
CA ILE A 96 -34.86 8.19 30.23
C ILE A 96 -35.80 8.87 31.23
N SER A 97 -37.00 8.38 31.42
CA SER A 97 -38.04 9.10 32.21
C SER A 97 -37.62 9.37 33.68
N SER A 98 -36.83 8.47 34.32
CA SER A 98 -36.45 8.66 35.72
C SER A 98 -35.22 9.53 35.93
N LEU A 99 -34.35 9.64 34.94
CA LEU A 99 -33.14 10.48 35.01
C LEU A 99 -33.45 11.96 34.99
N LEU A 100 -34.54 12.33 34.32
CA LEU A 100 -35.01 13.71 34.22
C LEU A 100 -35.51 14.26 35.57
N GLU A 101 -36.08 13.43 36.42
CA GLU A 101 -36.63 13.85 37.73
C GLU A 101 -35.53 14.02 38.79
N GLU A 102 -34.53 13.15 38.85
CA GLU A 102 -33.41 13.26 39.80
C GLU A 102 -32.48 14.44 39.47
N HIS A 103 -32.16 14.68 38.18
CA HIS A 103 -31.27 15.77 37.81
C HIS A 103 -31.95 17.13 37.80
N ALA A 104 -33.27 17.18 37.66
CA ALA A 104 -34.06 18.41 37.75
C ALA A 104 -33.97 19.08 39.13
N SER A 105 -33.89 18.34 40.21
CA SER A 105 -33.78 18.89 41.55
C SER A 105 -32.37 19.44 41.85
N TRP A 106 -31.32 18.81 41.35
CA TRP A 106 -29.94 19.23 41.56
C TRP A 106 -29.56 20.47 40.73
N LEU A 107 -30.06 20.58 39.48
CA LEU A 107 -29.79 21.75 38.60
C LEU A 107 -30.69 22.96 38.87
N GLY A 108 -31.74 22.79 39.66
CA GLY A 108 -32.63 23.90 40.10
C GLY A 108 -31.94 24.97 40.91
N GLU A 109 -30.76 24.70 41.51
CA GLU A 109 -30.03 25.58 42.41
C GLU A 109 -28.94 26.44 41.75
N GLN A 110 -28.59 26.23 40.47
CA GLN A 110 -27.46 26.93 39.81
C GLN A 110 -27.88 27.75 38.60
N GLY A 111 -28.03 29.05 38.78
CA GLY A 111 -28.73 30.00 37.86
C GLY A 111 -28.28 30.12 36.41
N VAL A 112 -27.01 30.01 36.03
CA VAL A 112 -26.52 30.19 34.64
C VAL A 112 -26.58 28.87 33.84
N LEU A 113 -26.48 27.76 34.48
CA LEU A 113 -26.66 26.42 33.91
C LEU A 113 -28.12 26.11 33.61
N MET A 114 -29.07 26.82 34.26
CA MET A 114 -30.50 26.58 34.12
C MET A 114 -31.09 26.89 32.74
N GLN A 115 -30.52 27.81 31.99
CA GLN A 115 -31.06 28.12 30.68
C GLN A 115 -30.68 27.10 29.62
N SER A 116 -29.47 26.68 29.64
CA SER A 116 -28.99 25.54 28.80
C SER A 116 -29.66 24.24 29.21
N TYR A 117 -29.83 24.02 30.50
CA TYR A 117 -30.53 22.86 31.05
C TYR A 117 -32.02 22.83 30.66
N ARG A 118 -32.73 23.95 30.64
CA ARG A 118 -34.12 24.01 30.20
C ARG A 118 -34.25 23.61 28.73
N GLN A 119 -33.32 24.04 27.89
CA GLN A 119 -33.29 23.61 26.48
C GLN A 119 -33.06 22.10 26.35
N VAL A 120 -32.04 21.58 27.02
CA VAL A 120 -31.72 20.12 27.03
C VAL A 120 -32.88 19.33 27.64
N ARG A 121 -33.48 19.81 28.76
CA ARG A 121 -34.62 19.18 29.40
C ARG A 121 -35.84 19.11 28.48
N ASN A 122 -36.14 20.17 27.75
CA ASN A 122 -37.29 20.18 26.84
C ASN A 122 -37.09 19.18 25.70
N THR A 123 -35.92 19.07 25.18
CA THR A 123 -35.58 18.04 24.19
C THR A 123 -35.67 16.64 24.77
N LEU A 124 -35.17 16.42 25.98
CA LEU A 124 -35.21 15.13 26.66
C LEU A 124 -36.67 14.74 27.03
N ILE A 125 -37.52 15.69 27.44
CA ILE A 125 -38.94 15.42 27.69
C ILE A 125 -39.67 15.04 26.40
N ALA A 126 -39.31 15.63 25.27
CA ALA A 126 -39.88 15.25 23.98
C ALA A 126 -39.46 13.80 23.58
N LEU A 127 -38.36 13.31 24.09
CA LEU A 127 -37.88 11.92 23.89
C LEU A 127 -38.35 10.99 25.01
N GLN A 128 -39.06 11.49 26.02
CA GLN A 128 -39.56 10.68 27.13
C GLN A 128 -40.53 9.60 26.60
N GLY A 129 -40.21 8.36 26.84
CA GLY A 129 -40.96 7.20 26.32
C GLY A 129 -40.21 6.44 25.22
N TRP A 130 -39.15 7.00 24.67
CA TRP A 130 -38.27 6.31 23.71
C TRP A 130 -37.19 5.47 24.39
N PHE A 131 -36.87 5.78 25.64
CA PHE A 131 -35.84 5.11 26.39
C PHE A 131 -36.42 4.07 27.36
N ILE A 132 -35.80 2.91 27.38
CA ILE A 132 -36.23 1.77 28.20
C ILE A 132 -35.51 1.74 29.56
N ASN A 133 -34.30 2.28 29.65
CA ASN A 133 -33.49 2.33 30.85
C ASN A 133 -33.49 3.74 31.46
N PRO A 134 -33.89 3.90 32.73
CA PRO A 134 -33.88 5.19 33.41
C PRO A 134 -32.47 5.70 33.79
N ASP A 135 -31.50 4.79 34.01
CA ASP A 135 -30.13 5.13 34.44
C ASP A 135 -29.18 5.18 33.25
N ILE A 136 -29.29 6.24 32.46
CA ILE A 136 -28.44 6.40 31.28
C ILE A 136 -27.22 7.29 31.55
N SER A 137 -26.04 6.85 31.19
CA SER A 137 -24.80 7.65 31.26
C SER A 137 -24.71 8.66 30.11
N LEU A 138 -23.85 9.67 30.25
CA LEU A 138 -23.60 10.65 29.21
C LEU A 138 -23.13 9.99 27.89
N GLU A 139 -22.32 8.94 27.98
CA GLU A 139 -21.86 8.16 26.81
C GLU A 139 -23.02 7.41 26.15
N GLN A 140 -23.92 6.85 26.95
CA GLN A 140 -25.13 6.20 26.43
C GLN A 140 -26.10 7.20 25.79
N MET A 141 -26.19 8.42 26.29
CA MET A 141 -26.98 9.49 25.67
C MET A 141 -26.40 9.91 24.31
N THR A 142 -25.07 10.01 24.19
CA THR A 142 -24.41 10.29 22.93
C THR A 142 -24.68 9.17 21.92
N HIS A 143 -24.52 7.93 22.34
CA HIS A 143 -24.81 6.76 21.51
C HIS A 143 -26.29 6.70 21.10
N SER A 144 -27.22 7.04 22.00
CA SER A 144 -28.64 7.12 21.69
C SER A 144 -28.96 8.23 20.67
N SER A 145 -28.23 9.35 20.71
CA SER A 145 -28.33 10.41 19.71
C SER A 145 -27.87 9.93 18.34
N GLU A 146 -26.79 9.20 18.26
CA GLU A 146 -26.31 8.59 17.01
C GLU A 146 -27.32 7.59 16.44
N ILE A 147 -27.90 6.75 17.31
CA ILE A 147 -28.96 5.80 16.91
C ILE A 147 -30.18 6.55 16.35
N LEU A 148 -30.62 7.65 17.00
CA LEU A 148 -31.74 8.44 16.53
C LEU A 148 -31.46 9.08 15.17
N GLN A 149 -30.24 9.55 14.95
CA GLN A 149 -29.84 10.09 13.66
C GLN A 149 -29.86 9.02 12.56
N ASN A 150 -29.34 7.84 12.86
CA ASN A 150 -29.40 6.70 11.94
C ASN A 150 -30.85 6.29 11.60
N ILE A 151 -31.75 6.31 12.59
CA ILE A 151 -33.18 6.03 12.37
C ILE A 151 -33.79 7.07 11.43
N ASN A 152 -33.50 8.35 11.65
CA ASN A 152 -34.01 9.43 10.83
C ASN A 152 -33.54 9.33 9.37
N ASP A 153 -32.25 9.06 9.18
CA ASP A 153 -31.66 8.87 7.86
C ASP A 153 -32.26 7.65 7.12
N LEU A 154 -32.50 6.57 7.87
CA LEU A 154 -33.17 5.39 7.35
C LEU A 154 -34.64 5.68 6.97
N GLN A 155 -35.35 6.51 7.75
CA GLN A 155 -36.72 6.94 7.44
C GLN A 155 -36.77 7.77 6.17
N ILE A 156 -35.89 8.77 6.02
CA ILE A 156 -35.80 9.61 4.82
C ILE A 156 -35.51 8.74 3.58
N SER A 157 -34.58 7.78 3.71
CA SER A 157 -34.29 6.85 2.61
C SER A 157 -35.50 5.99 2.24
N LEU A 158 -36.21 5.49 3.23
CA LEU A 158 -37.45 4.72 3.05
C LEU A 158 -38.53 5.52 2.33
N GLU A 159 -38.74 6.78 2.72
CA GLU A 159 -39.73 7.69 2.11
C GLU A 159 -39.38 7.95 0.64
N ASN A 160 -38.14 8.24 0.33
CA ASN A 160 -37.68 8.47 -1.03
C ASN A 160 -37.85 7.23 -1.93
N ASP A 161 -37.43 6.06 -1.44
CA ASP A 161 -37.58 4.80 -2.20
C ASP A 161 -39.07 4.43 -2.39
N SER A 162 -39.91 4.71 -1.39
CA SER A 162 -41.37 4.52 -1.46
C SER A 162 -42.05 5.43 -2.49
N LEU A 163 -41.64 6.72 -2.54
CA LEU A 163 -42.14 7.69 -3.53
C LEU A 163 -41.70 7.28 -4.95
N GLN A 164 -40.46 6.85 -5.14
CA GLN A 164 -39.98 6.39 -6.45
C GLN A 164 -40.74 5.16 -6.93
N LEU A 165 -40.99 4.20 -6.03
CA LEU A 165 -41.72 2.98 -6.38
C LEU A 165 -43.20 3.31 -6.68
N GLY A 166 -43.84 4.19 -5.91
CA GLY A 166 -45.22 4.64 -6.14
C GLY A 166 -45.37 5.36 -7.49
N ALA A 167 -44.42 6.25 -7.82
CA ALA A 167 -44.40 6.93 -9.10
C ALA A 167 -44.23 5.96 -10.29
N PHE A 168 -43.35 4.99 -10.14
CA PHE A 168 -43.12 3.97 -11.16
C PHE A 168 -44.37 3.11 -11.42
N LEU A 169 -45.03 2.66 -10.37
CA LEU A 169 -46.20 1.79 -10.48
C LEU A 169 -47.49 2.57 -10.81
N GLN A 170 -47.42 3.89 -11.00
CA GLN A 170 -48.57 4.78 -11.18
C GLN A 170 -49.62 4.59 -10.07
N LEU A 171 -49.17 4.22 -8.89
CA LEU A 171 -50.00 4.14 -7.70
C LEU A 171 -50.11 5.54 -7.07
N THR A 172 -51.22 5.80 -6.42
CA THR A 172 -51.30 7.01 -5.55
C THR A 172 -50.13 6.99 -4.59
N PRO A 173 -49.43 8.15 -4.36
CA PRO A 173 -48.26 8.18 -3.51
C PRO A 173 -48.58 7.48 -2.19
N LEU A 174 -47.74 6.53 -1.83
CA LEU A 174 -47.76 5.90 -0.52
C LEU A 174 -47.54 7.03 0.48
N ALA A 175 -48.56 7.41 1.20
CA ALA A 175 -48.45 8.42 2.24
C ALA A 175 -47.40 7.91 3.25
N CYS A 176 -46.48 8.79 3.65
CA CYS A 176 -45.37 8.48 4.56
C CYS A 176 -45.76 7.79 5.88
N GLY A 177 -47.03 7.75 6.22
CA GLY A 177 -47.57 6.98 7.36
C GLY A 177 -48.03 5.56 7.02
N ALA A 178 -48.23 5.24 5.75
CA ALA A 178 -48.88 4.00 5.34
C ALA A 178 -48.02 2.73 5.60
N TYR A 179 -46.69 2.85 5.57
CA TYR A 179 -45.83 1.69 5.83
C TYR A 179 -45.71 1.36 7.33
N LYS A 180 -45.97 2.26 8.23
CA LYS A 180 -46.03 1.96 9.69
C LYS A 180 -47.19 1.01 10.04
N ASN A 181 -48.25 1.02 9.23
CA ASN A 181 -49.45 0.21 9.47
C ASN A 181 -49.81 -0.79 8.37
N ASN A 182 -48.99 -0.89 7.29
CA ASN A 182 -49.40 -1.64 6.11
C ASN A 182 -48.26 -2.45 5.49
N GLN A 183 -47.78 -3.44 6.20
CA GLN A 183 -46.98 -4.54 5.65
C GLN A 183 -47.67 -5.13 4.38
N LEU A 184 -48.98 -5.13 4.38
CA LEU A 184 -49.81 -5.56 3.23
C LEU A 184 -49.56 -4.78 1.95
N THR A 185 -49.19 -3.50 2.02
CA THR A 185 -49.02 -2.64 0.84
C THR A 185 -47.65 -2.95 0.17
N LEU A 186 -46.60 -3.08 0.98
CA LEU A 186 -45.27 -3.45 0.46
C LEU A 186 -45.24 -4.89 -0.04
N ASP A 187 -45.92 -5.80 0.65
CA ASP A 187 -46.03 -7.19 0.21
C ASP A 187 -46.79 -7.27 -1.12
N THR A 188 -47.88 -6.52 -1.26
CA THR A 188 -48.66 -6.47 -2.51
C THR A 188 -47.85 -5.85 -3.66
N ILE A 189 -47.05 -4.84 -3.40
CA ILE A 189 -46.15 -4.23 -4.40
C ILE A 189 -45.06 -5.23 -4.80
N ASN A 190 -44.46 -5.90 -3.83
CA ASN A 190 -43.41 -6.90 -4.06
C ASN A 190 -43.95 -8.10 -4.84
N ASP A 191 -45.15 -8.58 -4.49
CA ASP A 191 -45.84 -9.66 -5.23
C ASP A 191 -46.14 -9.23 -6.67
N THR A 192 -46.51 -7.98 -6.88
CA THR A 192 -46.79 -7.42 -8.21
C THR A 192 -45.51 -7.29 -9.04
N LEU A 193 -44.41 -6.88 -8.43
CA LEU A 193 -43.10 -6.82 -9.10
C LEU A 193 -42.58 -8.22 -9.45
N ASN A 194 -42.65 -9.17 -8.51
CA ASN A 194 -42.28 -10.57 -8.74
C ASN A 194 -43.11 -11.20 -9.84
N PHE A 195 -44.39 -10.84 -9.91
CA PHE A 195 -45.27 -11.27 -10.99
C PHE A 195 -44.84 -10.67 -12.33
N ALA A 196 -44.50 -9.39 -12.38
CA ALA A 196 -44.03 -8.74 -13.59
C ALA A 196 -42.72 -9.31 -14.09
N GLU A 197 -41.76 -9.58 -13.16
CA GLU A 197 -40.50 -10.27 -13.47
C GLU A 197 -40.70 -11.67 -14.07
N GLN A 198 -41.55 -12.50 -13.46
CA GLN A 198 -41.88 -13.82 -13.99
C GLN A 198 -42.58 -13.75 -15.35
N LEU A 199 -43.28 -12.66 -15.61
CA LEU A 199 -43.95 -12.43 -16.88
C LEU A 199 -42.93 -12.04 -17.96
N VAL A 200 -41.96 -11.20 -17.65
CA VAL A 200 -40.86 -10.81 -18.56
C VAL A 200 -39.98 -12.00 -18.91
N ASP A 201 -39.64 -12.82 -17.92
CA ASP A 201 -38.83 -14.03 -18.12
C ASP A 201 -39.51 -15.06 -19.05
N LYS A 202 -40.84 -15.15 -18.98
CA LYS A 202 -41.60 -16.09 -19.78
C LYS A 202 -42.04 -15.58 -21.15
N ILE A 203 -42.07 -14.26 -21.33
CA ILE A 203 -42.55 -13.61 -22.54
C ILE A 203 -41.45 -12.74 -23.13
N ASN A 204 -40.53 -13.33 -23.85
CA ASN A 204 -39.44 -12.61 -24.55
C ASN A 204 -39.91 -11.56 -25.58
N CYS A 205 -41.13 -11.05 -25.48
CA CYS A 205 -41.73 -10.21 -26.49
C CYS A 205 -42.54 -9.04 -25.89
N VAL A 206 -42.08 -7.85 -26.14
CA VAL A 206 -42.62 -6.56 -25.65
C VAL A 206 -44.05 -6.29 -26.16
N SER A 207 -44.41 -6.81 -27.33
CA SER A 207 -45.75 -6.58 -27.95
C SER A 207 -46.90 -7.32 -27.27
N LEU A 208 -46.60 -8.19 -26.30
CA LEU A 208 -47.58 -9.00 -25.61
C LEU A 208 -48.37 -8.27 -24.51
N ALA A 209 -47.94 -7.08 -24.09
CA ALA A 209 -48.66 -6.32 -23.07
C ALA A 209 -50.14 -6.01 -23.46
N THR A 210 -50.38 -5.68 -24.72
CA THR A 210 -51.72 -5.45 -25.28
C THR A 210 -52.54 -6.74 -25.37
N GLN A 211 -51.91 -7.83 -25.69
CA GLN A 211 -52.54 -9.13 -25.83
C GLN A 211 -52.86 -9.78 -24.48
N ILE A 212 -51.98 -9.61 -23.49
CA ILE A 212 -52.27 -10.02 -22.10
C ILE A 212 -53.47 -9.23 -21.54
N ARG A 213 -53.60 -7.97 -21.94
CA ARG A 213 -54.75 -7.14 -21.54
C ARG A 213 -56.07 -7.66 -22.15
N HIS A 214 -56.02 -8.11 -23.40
CA HIS A 214 -57.14 -8.75 -24.10
C HIS A 214 -57.51 -10.11 -23.49
N LEU A 215 -56.51 -10.94 -23.21
CA LEU A 215 -56.68 -12.21 -22.50
C LEU A 215 -57.20 -12.01 -21.06
N ALA A 216 -56.80 -10.93 -20.38
CA ALA A 216 -57.28 -10.57 -19.06
C ALA A 216 -58.74 -10.14 -19.06
N SER A 217 -59.23 -9.54 -20.12
CA SER A 217 -60.65 -9.15 -20.29
C SER A 217 -61.60 -10.35 -20.37
N GLY A 218 -61.08 -11.54 -20.69
CA GLY A 218 -61.79 -12.81 -20.66
C GLY A 218 -62.65 -13.11 -21.88
N SER A 219 -62.75 -12.17 -22.86
CA SER A 219 -63.65 -12.32 -24.04
C SER A 219 -63.16 -13.35 -25.05
N ASP A 220 -61.83 -13.52 -25.18
CA ASP A 220 -61.24 -14.38 -26.19
C ASP A 220 -60.59 -15.65 -25.62
N TYR A 221 -60.63 -15.80 -24.30
CA TYR A 221 -59.99 -16.93 -23.61
C TYR A 221 -60.57 -18.30 -24.00
N ASP A 222 -61.91 -18.37 -24.08
CA ASP A 222 -62.61 -19.59 -24.41
C ASP A 222 -62.40 -20.01 -25.90
N LEU A 223 -62.24 -19.00 -26.77
CA LEU A 223 -61.90 -19.22 -28.20
C LEU A 223 -60.47 -19.77 -28.33
N LEU A 224 -59.52 -19.17 -27.55
CA LEU A 224 -58.14 -19.65 -27.51
C LEU A 224 -58.04 -21.10 -27.00
N CYS A 225 -58.81 -21.44 -25.96
CA CYS A 225 -58.80 -22.79 -25.41
C CYS A 225 -59.36 -23.84 -26.36
N ARG A 226 -60.41 -23.48 -27.14
CA ARG A 226 -61.04 -24.40 -28.06
C ARG A 226 -60.24 -24.57 -29.35
N ASP A 227 -59.96 -23.48 -30.04
CA ASP A 227 -59.35 -23.50 -31.37
C ASP A 227 -57.82 -23.62 -31.32
N GLY A 228 -57.20 -23.03 -30.31
CA GLY A 228 -55.77 -23.13 -30.02
C GLY A 228 -55.36 -24.55 -29.62
N GLY A 229 -56.20 -25.26 -28.87
CA GLY A 229 -55.89 -26.61 -28.43
C GLY A 229 -55.72 -27.61 -29.59
N GLU A 230 -56.57 -27.49 -30.66
CA GLU A 230 -56.45 -28.33 -31.83
C GLU A 230 -55.21 -27.96 -32.67
N ILE A 231 -54.91 -26.66 -32.76
CA ILE A 231 -53.71 -26.18 -33.48
C ILE A 231 -52.46 -26.65 -32.80
N VAL A 232 -52.38 -26.48 -31.47
CA VAL A 232 -51.23 -26.91 -30.64
C VAL A 232 -51.03 -28.42 -30.76
N SER A 233 -52.09 -29.22 -30.74
CA SER A 233 -51.97 -30.67 -30.91
C SER A 233 -51.33 -31.05 -32.22
N LYS A 234 -51.83 -30.48 -33.35
CA LYS A 234 -51.26 -30.73 -34.69
C LYS A 234 -49.89 -30.14 -34.88
N TRP A 235 -49.62 -29.03 -34.22
CA TRP A 235 -48.29 -28.39 -34.19
C TRP A 235 -47.26 -29.27 -33.47
N ASN A 236 -47.60 -29.82 -32.31
CA ASN A 236 -46.73 -30.74 -31.58
C ASN A 236 -46.49 -32.03 -32.36
N GLU A 237 -47.48 -32.52 -33.09
CA GLU A 237 -47.32 -33.66 -34.05
C GLU A 237 -46.32 -33.30 -35.17
N GLN A 238 -46.43 -32.09 -35.71
CA GLN A 238 -45.51 -31.59 -36.72
C GLN A 238 -44.08 -31.39 -36.16
N ILE A 239 -43.93 -30.84 -34.95
CA ILE A 239 -42.64 -30.73 -34.27
C ILE A 239 -42.03 -32.10 -34.10
N LYS A 240 -42.78 -33.07 -33.57
CA LYS A 240 -42.31 -34.43 -33.36
C LYS A 240 -41.84 -35.08 -34.65
N ASN A 241 -42.61 -34.89 -35.74
CA ASN A 241 -42.25 -35.41 -37.08
C ASN A 241 -40.98 -34.72 -37.64
N ALA A 242 -40.81 -33.39 -37.37
CA ALA A 242 -39.63 -32.65 -37.74
C ALA A 242 -38.40 -33.06 -36.90
N GLU A 243 -38.60 -33.38 -35.64
CA GLU A 243 -37.53 -33.92 -34.78
C GLU A 243 -37.10 -35.31 -35.20
N LEU A 244 -38.06 -36.20 -35.49
CA LEU A 244 -37.74 -37.52 -36.03
C LEU A 244 -36.96 -37.40 -37.34
N TYR A 245 -37.39 -36.52 -38.23
CA TYR A 245 -36.70 -36.27 -39.51
C TYR A 245 -35.28 -35.69 -39.26
N ALA A 246 -35.15 -34.75 -38.37
CA ALA A 246 -33.84 -34.17 -37.99
C ALA A 246 -32.93 -35.23 -37.36
N LEU A 247 -33.48 -36.13 -36.54
CA LEU A 247 -32.73 -37.22 -35.90
C LEU A 247 -32.26 -38.24 -36.95
N GLU A 248 -33.17 -38.66 -37.88
CA GLU A 248 -32.84 -39.60 -38.94
C GLU A 248 -31.85 -39.03 -39.95
N THR A 249 -31.96 -37.75 -40.28
CA THR A 249 -31.08 -37.05 -41.22
C THR A 249 -29.89 -36.39 -40.60
N LYS A 250 -29.83 -36.34 -39.28
CA LYS A 250 -28.78 -35.63 -38.51
C LYS A 250 -28.72 -34.13 -38.81
N LEU A 251 -29.85 -33.55 -39.20
CA LEU A 251 -29.98 -32.14 -39.49
C LEU A 251 -30.29 -31.33 -38.25
N GLU A 252 -29.54 -30.24 -38.04
CA GLU A 252 -29.85 -29.27 -36.97
C GLU A 252 -31.02 -28.38 -37.41
N ARG A 253 -32.16 -28.54 -36.76
CA ARG A 253 -33.40 -27.87 -37.07
C ARG A 253 -33.29 -26.34 -37.10
N SER A 254 -32.56 -25.77 -36.16
CA SER A 254 -32.36 -24.30 -36.03
C SER A 254 -31.67 -23.74 -37.29
N GLN A 255 -30.69 -24.44 -37.79
CA GLN A 255 -29.95 -24.06 -38.98
C GLN A 255 -30.79 -24.22 -40.25
N TRP A 256 -31.54 -25.30 -40.34
CA TRP A 256 -32.42 -25.57 -41.47
C TRP A 256 -33.52 -24.53 -41.61
N LEU A 257 -34.15 -24.13 -40.50
CA LEU A 257 -35.28 -23.18 -40.51
C LEU A 257 -34.85 -21.73 -40.62
N LYS A 258 -33.61 -21.41 -40.26
CA LYS A 258 -33.08 -20.04 -40.21
C LYS A 258 -33.19 -19.26 -41.52
N SER A 259 -33.17 -19.94 -42.64
CA SER A 259 -33.26 -19.33 -43.99
C SER A 259 -34.65 -19.27 -44.55
N THR A 260 -35.68 -19.70 -43.80
CA THR A 260 -37.08 -19.79 -44.29
C THR A 260 -37.99 -18.75 -43.65
N ASP A 261 -37.46 -17.88 -42.73
CA ASP A 261 -38.24 -16.95 -41.92
C ASP A 261 -39.52 -17.57 -41.30
N GLY A 262 -39.49 -18.88 -41.06
CA GLY A 262 -40.61 -19.66 -40.53
C GLY A 262 -41.75 -19.91 -41.53
N SER A 263 -41.62 -19.56 -42.82
CA SER A 263 -42.66 -19.77 -43.84
C SER A 263 -42.65 -21.22 -44.31
N LEU A 264 -43.79 -21.90 -44.17
CA LEU A 264 -43.99 -23.27 -44.65
C LEU A 264 -43.82 -23.40 -46.17
N ASN A 265 -44.21 -22.38 -46.92
CA ASN A 265 -44.09 -22.39 -48.40
C ASN A 265 -42.62 -22.40 -48.82
N THR A 266 -41.79 -21.57 -48.17
CA THR A 266 -40.35 -21.54 -48.42
C THR A 266 -39.67 -22.88 -48.07
N LEU A 267 -40.14 -23.53 -47.01
CA LEU A 267 -39.66 -24.86 -46.63
C LEU A 267 -40.01 -25.92 -47.63
N ILE A 268 -41.26 -25.93 -48.19
CA ILE A 268 -41.72 -26.85 -49.24
C ILE A 268 -40.87 -26.68 -50.48
N GLU A 269 -40.73 -25.47 -51.02
CA GLU A 269 -39.91 -25.16 -52.17
C GLU A 269 -38.46 -25.60 -52.03
N ARG A 270 -37.92 -25.47 -50.85
CA ARG A 270 -36.53 -25.86 -50.52
C ARG A 270 -36.37 -27.37 -50.51
N ASN A 271 -37.36 -28.09 -49.93
CA ASN A 271 -37.37 -29.54 -49.94
C ASN A 271 -37.55 -30.13 -51.37
N GLU A 272 -38.42 -29.52 -52.18
CA GLU A 272 -38.59 -29.90 -53.58
C GLU A 272 -37.32 -29.73 -54.39
N ARG A 273 -36.58 -28.61 -54.18
CA ARG A 273 -35.23 -28.36 -54.74
C ARG A 273 -34.23 -29.44 -54.30
N ALA A 274 -34.25 -29.82 -53.03
CA ALA A 274 -33.34 -30.82 -52.49
C ALA A 274 -33.63 -32.24 -53.16
N ILE A 275 -34.90 -32.57 -53.34
CA ILE A 275 -35.30 -33.81 -53.99
C ILE A 275 -34.87 -33.85 -55.48
N GLN A 276 -34.88 -32.70 -56.14
CA GLN A 276 -34.45 -32.56 -57.52
C GLN A 276 -32.92 -32.66 -57.72
N GLN A 277 -32.15 -32.51 -56.64
CA GLN A 277 -30.67 -32.47 -56.65
C GLN A 277 -30.01 -33.55 -55.77
N PRO A 278 -30.20 -34.85 -56.05
CA PRO A 278 -29.69 -35.92 -55.14
C PRO A 278 -28.16 -36.02 -55.08
N ARG A 279 -27.44 -35.34 -55.98
CA ARG A 279 -25.94 -35.27 -55.93
C ARG A 279 -25.41 -34.57 -54.67
N TRP A 280 -26.24 -33.78 -54.05
CA TRP A 280 -25.88 -33.14 -52.79
C TRP A 280 -25.90 -34.10 -51.62
N LEU A 281 -26.49 -35.25 -51.72
CA LEU A 281 -26.61 -36.22 -50.64
C LEU A 281 -25.24 -36.69 -50.13
N ASN A 282 -24.28 -36.93 -51.01
CA ASN A 282 -22.95 -37.35 -50.62
C ASN A 282 -22.21 -36.21 -49.87
N GLY A 283 -22.35 -34.99 -50.31
CA GLY A 283 -21.83 -33.83 -49.62
C GLY A 283 -22.48 -33.67 -48.23
N TRP A 284 -23.78 -33.87 -48.18
CA TRP A 284 -24.54 -33.84 -46.94
C TRP A 284 -24.14 -34.94 -45.96
N VAL A 285 -23.97 -36.17 -46.40
CA VAL A 285 -23.53 -37.29 -45.57
C VAL A 285 -22.14 -37.00 -44.96
N ASN A 286 -21.22 -36.47 -45.76
CA ASN A 286 -19.91 -36.10 -45.25
C ASN A 286 -19.99 -34.93 -44.25
N PHE A 287 -20.85 -33.96 -44.52
CA PHE A 287 -21.11 -32.85 -43.62
C PHE A 287 -21.65 -33.34 -42.28
N ILE A 288 -22.68 -34.22 -42.29
CA ILE A 288 -23.26 -34.77 -41.05
C ILE A 288 -22.22 -35.56 -40.26
N ARG A 289 -21.36 -36.36 -40.93
CA ARG A 289 -20.30 -37.11 -40.25
C ARG A 289 -19.32 -36.15 -39.53
N CYS A 290 -18.89 -35.13 -40.23
CA CYS A 290 -18.03 -34.10 -39.62
C CYS A 290 -18.74 -33.39 -38.48
N TYR A 291 -20.00 -33.02 -38.64
CA TYR A 291 -20.82 -32.38 -37.63
C TYR A 291 -20.98 -33.27 -36.40
N GLU A 292 -21.27 -34.57 -36.56
CA GLU A 292 -21.37 -35.50 -35.42
C GLU A 292 -20.05 -35.62 -34.66
N GLN A 293 -18.94 -35.81 -35.38
CA GLN A 293 -17.62 -35.87 -34.76
C GLN A 293 -17.29 -34.57 -33.97
N MET A 294 -17.61 -33.43 -34.56
CA MET A 294 -17.42 -32.15 -33.89
C MET A 294 -18.35 -31.99 -32.67
N HIS A 295 -19.59 -32.47 -32.81
CA HIS A 295 -20.58 -32.44 -31.73
C HIS A 295 -20.18 -33.36 -30.57
N GLU A 296 -19.79 -34.61 -30.84
CA GLU A 296 -19.33 -35.59 -29.86
C GLU A 296 -18.11 -35.08 -29.07
N ASN A 297 -17.26 -34.30 -29.73
CA ASN A 297 -16.09 -33.66 -29.12
C ASN A 297 -16.39 -32.29 -28.50
N GLY A 298 -17.64 -31.85 -28.41
CA GLY A 298 -18.04 -30.60 -27.80
C GLY A 298 -17.66 -29.32 -28.58
N LEU A 299 -17.35 -29.47 -29.90
CA LEU A 299 -16.82 -28.38 -30.73
C LEU A 299 -17.89 -27.63 -31.56
N GLN A 300 -19.16 -27.71 -31.15
CA GLN A 300 -20.31 -27.13 -31.86
C GLN A 300 -20.16 -25.63 -32.14
N ARG A 301 -19.66 -24.85 -31.15
CA ARG A 301 -19.50 -23.40 -31.31
C ARG A 301 -18.45 -23.03 -32.35
N ILE A 302 -17.37 -23.77 -32.38
CA ILE A 302 -16.30 -23.58 -33.37
C ILE A 302 -16.81 -23.95 -34.75
N TRP A 303 -17.52 -25.09 -34.87
CA TRP A 303 -18.13 -25.52 -36.13
C TRP A 303 -19.14 -24.48 -36.66
N SER A 304 -19.96 -23.93 -35.77
CA SER A 304 -20.90 -22.86 -36.14
C SER A 304 -20.18 -21.58 -36.62
N ALA A 305 -19.05 -21.24 -36.02
CA ALA A 305 -18.25 -20.09 -36.44
C ALA A 305 -17.56 -20.31 -37.78
N VAL A 306 -17.13 -21.54 -38.06
CA VAL A 306 -16.59 -21.94 -39.39
C VAL A 306 -17.68 -21.87 -40.46
N LEU A 307 -18.87 -22.41 -40.17
CA LEU A 307 -20.00 -22.39 -41.12
C LEU A 307 -20.50 -20.96 -41.38
N ALA A 308 -20.47 -20.11 -40.39
CA ALA A 308 -20.84 -18.70 -40.55
C ALA A 308 -19.75 -17.85 -41.25
N GLY A 309 -18.59 -18.45 -41.55
CA GLY A 309 -17.44 -17.74 -42.15
C GLY A 309 -16.72 -16.77 -41.26
N SER A 310 -17.05 -16.75 -39.95
CA SER A 310 -16.42 -15.89 -38.98
C SER A 310 -15.06 -16.41 -38.48
N LEU A 311 -14.80 -17.72 -38.65
CA LEU A 311 -13.55 -18.38 -38.33
C LEU A 311 -12.98 -19.10 -39.55
N PRO A 312 -11.88 -18.66 -40.16
CA PRO A 312 -11.19 -19.35 -41.23
C PRO A 312 -10.69 -20.74 -40.77
N ILE A 313 -10.72 -21.72 -41.65
CA ILE A 313 -10.34 -23.13 -41.37
C ILE A 313 -8.89 -23.19 -40.84
N GLU A 314 -7.99 -22.37 -41.40
CA GLU A 314 -6.57 -22.29 -41.02
C GLU A 314 -6.36 -21.80 -39.57
N LYS A 315 -7.38 -21.16 -39.02
CA LYS A 315 -7.33 -20.62 -37.65
C LYS A 315 -8.16 -21.42 -36.64
N VAL A 316 -8.69 -22.57 -37.03
CA VAL A 316 -9.57 -23.37 -36.14
C VAL A 316 -8.84 -23.86 -34.90
N GLU A 317 -7.60 -24.30 -35.03
CA GLU A 317 -6.77 -24.75 -33.88
C GLU A 317 -6.56 -23.61 -32.88
N LEU A 318 -6.16 -22.43 -33.36
CA LEU A 318 -6.00 -21.24 -32.55
C LEU A 318 -7.34 -20.80 -31.93
N GLY A 319 -8.44 -20.85 -32.71
CA GLY A 319 -9.77 -20.53 -32.24
C GLY A 319 -10.26 -21.47 -31.13
N LEU A 320 -9.93 -22.75 -31.24
CA LEU A 320 -10.23 -23.76 -30.23
C LEU A 320 -9.45 -23.49 -28.93
N ALA A 321 -8.15 -23.28 -29.08
CA ALA A 321 -7.29 -22.96 -27.93
C ALA A 321 -7.80 -21.70 -27.20
N LEU A 322 -8.11 -20.65 -27.97
CA LEU A 322 -8.65 -19.40 -27.41
C LEU A 322 -9.99 -19.63 -26.69
N ALA A 323 -10.91 -20.40 -27.29
CA ALA A 323 -12.21 -20.70 -26.69
C ALA A 323 -12.10 -21.52 -25.39
N ILE A 324 -11.16 -22.47 -25.34
CA ILE A 324 -10.90 -23.28 -24.15
C ILE A 324 -10.33 -22.37 -23.04
N HIS A 325 -9.34 -21.56 -23.37
CA HIS A 325 -8.71 -20.68 -22.38
C HIS A 325 -9.68 -19.59 -21.89
N ASP A 326 -10.50 -19.01 -22.79
CA ASP A 326 -11.53 -18.05 -22.39
C ASP A 326 -12.57 -18.69 -21.45
N GLN A 327 -13.02 -19.90 -21.77
CA GLN A 327 -13.97 -20.60 -20.90
C GLN A 327 -13.36 -20.98 -19.55
N LEU A 328 -12.11 -21.44 -19.54
CA LEU A 328 -11.39 -21.73 -18.29
C LEU A 328 -11.21 -20.46 -17.45
N ALA A 329 -10.83 -19.35 -18.08
CA ALA A 329 -10.70 -18.07 -17.40
C ALA A 329 -12.04 -17.62 -16.79
N ARG A 330 -13.13 -17.71 -17.54
CA ARG A 330 -14.49 -17.39 -17.05
C ARG A 330 -14.92 -18.28 -15.90
N GLU A 331 -14.63 -19.57 -15.96
CA GLU A 331 -14.95 -20.52 -14.90
C GLU A 331 -14.15 -20.20 -13.63
N VAL A 332 -12.85 -19.93 -13.78
CA VAL A 332 -12.01 -19.49 -12.64
C VAL A 332 -12.54 -18.22 -12.02
N ILE A 333 -12.94 -17.23 -12.83
CA ILE A 333 -13.55 -15.98 -12.35
C ILE A 333 -14.90 -16.24 -11.69
N HIS A 334 -15.69 -17.18 -12.20
CA HIS A 334 -16.99 -17.55 -11.61
C HIS A 334 -16.82 -18.21 -10.24
N ILE A 335 -15.85 -19.12 -10.12
CA ILE A 335 -15.49 -19.78 -8.85
C ILE A 335 -14.85 -18.79 -7.88
N HIS A 336 -14.07 -17.83 -8.39
CA HIS A 336 -13.33 -16.85 -7.64
C HIS A 336 -13.70 -15.41 -8.03
N PRO A 337 -14.93 -14.95 -7.74
CA PRO A 337 -15.40 -13.62 -8.13
C PRO A 337 -14.59 -12.49 -7.50
N GLU A 338 -13.81 -12.78 -6.45
CA GLU A 338 -12.84 -11.85 -5.85
C GLU A 338 -11.75 -11.41 -6.81
N LEU A 339 -11.42 -12.20 -7.84
CA LEU A 339 -10.39 -11.84 -8.82
C LEU A 339 -10.77 -10.61 -9.66
N MET A 340 -12.07 -10.41 -9.89
CA MET A 340 -12.59 -9.28 -10.67
C MET A 340 -12.95 -8.05 -9.84
N ARG A 341 -12.97 -8.18 -8.51
CA ARG A 341 -13.43 -7.08 -7.63
C ARG A 341 -12.48 -5.91 -7.52
N VAL A 342 -11.20 -6.12 -7.80
CA VAL A 342 -10.18 -5.08 -7.61
C VAL A 342 -9.24 -5.08 -8.81
N SER A 343 -9.29 -4.02 -9.60
CA SER A 343 -8.33 -3.78 -10.70
C SER A 343 -6.92 -3.51 -10.15
N GLY A 344 -5.89 -3.72 -10.96
CA GLY A 344 -4.51 -3.39 -10.58
C GLY A 344 -4.32 -1.92 -10.27
N SER A 345 -5.02 -1.02 -10.96
CA SER A 345 -5.02 0.40 -10.63
C SER A 345 -5.58 0.68 -9.23
N GLN A 346 -6.66 0.01 -8.83
CA GLN A 346 -7.20 0.10 -7.47
C GLN A 346 -6.25 -0.52 -6.45
N ARG A 347 -5.61 -1.66 -6.77
CA ARG A 347 -4.58 -2.28 -5.91
C ARG A 347 -3.39 -1.35 -5.72
N ASN A 348 -2.90 -0.73 -6.77
CA ASN A 348 -1.81 0.26 -6.71
C ASN A 348 -2.21 1.48 -5.88
N ALA A 349 -3.44 1.98 -6.01
CA ALA A 349 -3.97 3.07 -5.21
C ALA A 349 -4.08 2.68 -3.72
N LEU A 350 -4.60 1.49 -3.42
CA LEU A 350 -4.66 0.96 -2.06
C LEU A 350 -3.26 0.78 -1.45
N GLN A 351 -2.30 0.25 -2.22
CA GLN A 351 -0.93 0.10 -1.77
C GLN A 351 -0.28 1.46 -1.50
N LYS A 352 -0.51 2.45 -2.36
CA LYS A 352 -0.02 3.83 -2.15
C LYS A 352 -0.63 4.42 -0.87
N SER A 353 -1.94 4.34 -0.72
CA SER A 353 -2.63 4.80 0.49
C SER A 353 -2.13 4.08 1.75
N PHE A 354 -1.91 2.77 1.68
CA PHE A 354 -1.32 2.00 2.79
C PHE A 354 0.06 2.53 3.18
N LYS A 355 0.95 2.78 2.20
CA LYS A 355 2.29 3.34 2.44
C LYS A 355 2.21 4.71 3.12
N GLU A 356 1.32 5.57 2.64
CA GLU A 356 1.09 6.90 3.20
C GLU A 356 0.54 6.83 4.62
N TYR A 357 -0.48 6.00 4.85
CA TYR A 357 -1.04 5.80 6.19
C TYR A 357 -0.05 5.17 7.16
N ASP A 358 0.76 4.21 6.72
CA ASP A 358 1.76 3.59 7.57
C ASP A 358 2.84 4.60 8.00
N LYS A 359 3.30 5.47 7.07
CA LYS A 359 4.21 6.58 7.39
C LYS A 359 3.56 7.58 8.34
N LYS A 360 2.33 7.99 8.06
CA LYS A 360 1.57 8.91 8.89
C LYS A 360 1.31 8.34 10.29
N LEU A 361 1.03 7.04 10.38
CA LEU A 361 0.85 6.36 11.67
C LEU A 361 2.11 6.42 12.52
N ILE A 362 3.29 6.18 11.92
CA ILE A 362 4.58 6.28 12.63
C ILE A 362 4.77 7.71 13.14
N GLU A 363 4.51 8.71 12.31
CA GLU A 363 4.65 10.11 12.69
C GLU A 363 3.66 10.52 13.79
N LEU A 364 2.40 10.12 13.66
CA LEU A 364 1.40 10.35 14.71
C LEU A 364 1.76 9.67 16.03
N GLN A 365 2.36 8.47 15.99
CA GLN A 365 2.85 7.81 17.20
C GLN A 365 4.02 8.56 17.83
N ARG A 366 4.93 9.14 17.04
CA ARG A 366 6.00 10.02 17.55
C ARG A 366 5.41 11.24 18.25
N GLN A 367 4.47 11.92 17.60
CA GLN A 367 3.79 13.08 18.18
C GLN A 367 3.01 12.70 19.44
N ARG A 368 2.32 11.57 19.46
CA ARG A 368 1.64 11.04 20.63
C ARG A 368 2.59 10.78 21.79
N ILE A 369 3.74 10.18 21.50
CA ILE A 369 4.78 9.95 22.52
C ILE A 369 5.31 11.28 23.05
N ALA A 370 5.64 12.21 22.15
CA ALA A 370 6.11 13.54 22.52
C ALA A 370 5.09 14.31 23.38
N ALA A 371 3.83 14.31 22.98
CA ALA A 371 2.73 14.90 23.75
C ALA A 371 2.58 14.24 25.13
N LYS A 372 2.64 12.91 25.19
CA LYS A 372 2.57 12.17 26.44
C LYS A 372 3.73 12.52 27.41
N ILE A 373 4.92 12.74 26.85
CA ILE A 373 6.07 13.18 27.63
C ILE A 373 5.89 14.64 28.09
N ALA A 374 5.44 15.52 27.19
CA ALA A 374 5.21 16.94 27.50
C ALA A 374 4.13 17.15 28.59
N CYS A 375 3.15 16.26 28.67
CA CYS A 375 2.12 16.32 29.71
C CYS A 375 2.54 15.73 31.06
N ARG A 376 3.80 15.28 31.21
CA ARG A 376 4.28 14.78 32.51
C ARG A 376 4.42 15.92 33.52
N ASN A 377 4.00 15.64 34.76
CA ASN A 377 4.24 16.56 35.83
C ASN A 377 5.75 16.56 36.16
N ILE A 378 6.39 17.73 36.07
CA ILE A 378 7.81 17.91 36.37
C ILE A 378 7.91 18.45 37.80
N PRO A 379 8.61 17.75 38.72
CA PRO A 379 8.82 18.24 40.08
C PRO A 379 9.53 19.59 40.10
N GLU A 380 8.93 20.59 40.70
CA GLU A 380 9.49 21.94 40.75
C GLU A 380 10.77 21.99 41.59
N GLY A 381 10.84 21.18 42.63
CA GLY A 381 11.97 21.14 43.57
C GLY A 381 12.05 22.36 44.49
N ASN A 382 13.16 22.44 45.19
CA ASN A 382 13.44 23.58 46.10
C ASN A 382 14.13 24.73 45.34
N SER A 383 13.52 25.90 45.37
CA SER A 383 14.08 27.14 44.82
C SER A 383 14.42 28.17 45.96
N GLY A 384 14.14 27.81 47.21
CA GLY A 384 14.43 28.67 48.37
C GLY A 384 15.84 28.44 48.93
N GLY A 385 16.40 29.45 49.60
CA GLY A 385 17.70 29.35 50.21
C GLY A 385 18.90 29.64 49.28
N LYS A 386 20.05 29.05 49.61
CA LYS A 386 21.27 29.20 48.82
C LYS A 386 21.14 28.39 47.51
N LYS A 387 21.75 28.90 46.43
CA LYS A 387 21.77 28.19 45.14
C LYS A 387 22.34 26.76 45.21
N SER A 388 23.18 26.48 46.23
CA SER A 388 23.67 25.14 46.52
C SER A 388 22.60 24.17 47.03
N GLU A 389 21.41 24.65 47.42
CA GLU A 389 20.31 23.87 47.99
C GLU A 389 19.19 23.61 46.94
N TYR A 390 19.32 24.19 45.75
CA TYR A 390 18.34 24.01 44.66
C TYR A 390 18.28 22.55 44.23
N THR A 391 17.07 22.07 43.98
CA THR A 391 16.81 20.68 43.50
C THR A 391 15.86 20.69 42.32
N GLU A 392 15.76 19.58 41.65
CA GLU A 392 14.82 19.29 40.56
C GLU A 392 14.79 20.39 39.49
N LEU A 393 13.59 20.82 39.03
CA LEU A 393 13.44 21.80 37.96
C LEU A 393 14.06 23.15 38.28
N ALA A 394 13.99 23.58 39.52
CA ALA A 394 14.60 24.81 39.97
C ALA A 394 16.13 24.80 39.78
N LEU A 395 16.77 23.67 40.05
CA LEU A 395 18.21 23.49 39.81
C LEU A 395 18.52 23.51 38.31
N ILE A 396 17.75 22.81 37.50
CA ILE A 396 17.94 22.75 36.04
C ILE A 396 17.81 24.15 35.44
N LYS A 397 16.78 24.92 35.80
CA LYS A 397 16.60 26.31 35.33
C LYS A 397 17.78 27.21 35.73
N ASN A 398 18.30 27.05 36.97
CA ASN A 398 19.46 27.80 37.41
C ASN A 398 20.71 27.43 36.60
N GLU A 399 20.93 26.14 36.30
CA GLU A 399 22.10 25.71 35.51
C GLU A 399 22.02 26.14 34.05
N LEU A 400 20.84 26.09 33.42
CA LEU A 400 20.62 26.58 32.05
C LEU A 400 20.87 28.09 31.92
N GLY A 401 20.61 28.86 32.98
CA GLY A 401 20.89 30.30 33.01
C GLY A 401 22.37 30.67 33.16
N LYS A 402 23.26 29.72 33.43
CA LYS A 402 24.70 29.96 33.58
C LYS A 402 25.41 29.88 32.23
N LYS A 403 26.39 30.74 32.01
CA LYS A 403 27.30 30.65 30.84
C LYS A 403 28.57 29.83 31.15
N THR A 404 28.98 29.79 32.43
CA THR A 404 30.19 29.10 32.90
C THR A 404 29.97 28.59 34.33
N ARG A 405 30.90 27.77 34.84
CA ARG A 405 30.89 27.21 36.20
C ARG A 405 29.62 26.39 36.50
N HIS A 406 29.26 25.52 35.58
CA HIS A 406 28.20 24.53 35.80
C HIS A 406 28.62 23.54 36.90
N ILE A 407 27.63 23.01 37.61
CA ILE A 407 27.91 21.94 38.58
C ILE A 407 28.30 20.67 37.84
N PRO A 408 29.09 19.76 38.44
CA PRO A 408 29.39 18.46 37.85
C PRO A 408 28.11 17.69 37.52
N ILE A 409 28.10 17.00 36.36
CA ILE A 409 26.94 16.23 35.86
C ILE A 409 26.41 15.25 36.92
N ARG A 410 27.30 14.55 37.63
CA ARG A 410 26.91 13.65 38.73
C ARG A 410 26.10 14.37 39.84
N GLN A 411 26.45 15.59 40.20
CA GLN A 411 25.70 16.36 41.19
C GLN A 411 24.36 16.84 40.62
N LEU A 412 24.31 17.22 39.35
CA LEU A 412 23.07 17.58 38.66
C LEU A 412 22.10 16.41 38.67
N VAL A 413 22.55 15.23 38.19
CA VAL A 413 21.76 14.02 38.16
C VAL A 413 21.24 13.65 39.54
N ASN A 414 22.10 13.68 40.56
CA ASN A 414 21.71 13.34 41.93
C ASN A 414 20.70 14.30 42.54
N ARG A 415 20.73 15.57 42.20
CA ARG A 415 19.85 16.59 42.78
C ARG A 415 18.58 16.88 41.99
N ALA A 416 18.56 16.54 40.70
CA ALA A 416 17.43 16.78 39.80
C ALA A 416 16.95 15.50 39.11
N CYS A 417 17.10 14.34 39.74
CA CYS A 417 16.83 13.01 39.16
C CYS A 417 15.42 12.91 38.55
N ASN A 418 14.39 13.28 39.31
CA ASN A 418 13.00 13.10 38.88
C ASN A 418 12.61 14.09 37.78
N ALA A 419 13.08 15.33 37.86
CA ALA A 419 12.85 16.34 36.86
C ALA A 419 13.56 15.99 35.55
N LEU A 420 14.79 15.46 35.59
CA LEU A 420 15.54 15.01 34.43
C LEU A 420 14.82 13.88 33.71
N VAL A 421 14.36 12.86 34.45
CA VAL A 421 13.61 11.72 33.87
C VAL A 421 12.24 12.15 33.31
N ALA A 422 11.58 13.10 33.94
CA ALA A 422 10.31 13.64 33.46
C ALA A 422 10.48 14.41 32.13
N ILE A 423 11.54 15.26 32.04
CA ILE A 423 11.81 16.07 30.84
C ILE A 423 12.45 15.23 29.73
N LYS A 424 13.41 14.37 30.05
CA LYS A 424 14.19 13.56 29.12
C LYS A 424 14.23 12.10 29.61
N PRO A 425 13.24 11.26 29.26
CA PRO A 425 13.17 9.89 29.78
C PRO A 425 14.21 8.93 29.17
N CYS A 426 14.87 9.32 28.08
CA CYS A 426 15.88 8.51 27.40
C CYS A 426 17.27 9.06 27.66
N PHE A 427 18.17 8.19 28.13
CA PHE A 427 19.56 8.51 28.41
C PHE A 427 20.46 7.71 27.49
N MET A 428 21.36 8.37 26.75
CA MET A 428 22.37 7.73 25.91
C MET A 428 23.75 8.02 26.53
N MET A 429 24.47 6.99 26.90
CA MET A 429 25.81 7.10 27.47
C MET A 429 26.58 5.78 27.42
N GLY A 430 27.89 5.85 27.43
CA GLY A 430 28.72 4.63 27.55
C GLY A 430 28.60 4.03 28.97
N PRO A 431 28.94 2.73 29.12
CA PRO A 431 28.84 2.01 30.39
C PRO A 431 29.62 2.70 31.53
N MET A 432 30.83 3.13 31.26
CA MET A 432 31.67 3.85 32.25
C MET A 432 31.04 5.20 32.67
N SER A 433 30.46 5.92 31.70
CA SER A 433 29.74 7.18 32.02
C SER A 433 28.50 6.92 32.87
N ALA A 434 27.76 5.85 32.57
CA ALA A 434 26.61 5.45 33.39
C ALA A 434 27.03 5.08 34.82
N ALA A 435 28.11 4.32 34.99
CA ALA A 435 28.65 3.97 36.29
C ALA A 435 29.09 5.21 37.08
N HIS A 436 29.71 6.21 36.39
CA HIS A 436 30.24 7.42 37.01
C HIS A 436 29.16 8.43 37.39
N TYR A 437 28.15 8.64 36.51
CA TYR A 437 27.16 9.71 36.68
C TYR A 437 25.85 9.27 37.35
N LEU A 438 25.45 8.03 37.18
CA LEU A 438 24.21 7.48 37.71
C LEU A 438 24.46 6.70 39.01
N GLU A 439 24.00 7.22 40.13
CA GLU A 439 24.17 6.59 41.43
C GLU A 439 23.26 5.32 41.51
N PRO A 440 23.82 4.16 41.93
CA PRO A 440 23.03 2.94 42.03
C PRO A 440 21.84 3.12 43.00
N GLY A 441 20.67 2.58 42.57
CA GLY A 441 19.45 2.62 43.40
C GLY A 441 18.71 3.96 43.44
N ARG A 442 19.25 5.03 42.85
CA ARG A 442 18.61 6.35 42.83
C ARG A 442 17.81 6.60 41.53
N MET A 443 18.32 6.11 40.44
CA MET A 443 17.65 6.18 39.15
C MET A 443 17.50 4.79 38.59
N GLU A 444 16.25 4.37 38.36
CA GLU A 444 15.90 3.07 37.79
C GLU A 444 15.19 3.29 36.44
N PHE A 445 15.60 2.57 35.44
CA PHE A 445 15.01 2.63 34.09
C PHE A 445 14.10 1.43 33.82
N ASP A 446 13.02 1.65 33.09
CA ASP A 446 12.13 0.57 32.69
C ASP A 446 12.81 -0.39 31.70
N LEU A 447 13.71 0.15 30.87
CA LEU A 447 14.40 -0.60 29.82
C LEU A 447 15.86 -0.10 29.69
N VAL A 448 16.77 -1.03 29.65
CA VAL A 448 18.17 -0.83 29.24
C VAL A 448 18.36 -1.47 27.87
N VAL A 449 18.84 -0.70 26.92
CA VAL A 449 19.25 -1.19 25.59
C VAL A 449 20.77 -1.03 25.49
N MET A 450 21.46 -2.14 25.32
CA MET A 450 22.89 -2.17 25.08
C MET A 450 23.13 -2.37 23.60
N ASP A 451 23.61 -1.34 22.92
CA ASP A 451 23.98 -1.40 21.51
C ASP A 451 25.49 -1.67 21.38
N GLU A 452 25.94 -2.23 20.26
CA GLU A 452 27.31 -2.68 20.03
C GLU A 452 27.85 -3.60 21.16
N ALA A 453 26.96 -4.44 21.70
CA ALA A 453 27.24 -5.24 22.88
C ALA A 453 28.38 -6.27 22.69
N SER A 454 28.73 -6.57 21.45
CA SER A 454 29.91 -7.38 21.11
C SER A 454 31.23 -6.74 21.56
N GLN A 455 31.26 -5.41 21.76
CA GLN A 455 32.45 -4.64 22.20
C GLN A 455 32.47 -4.35 23.70
N VAL A 456 31.41 -4.66 24.41
CA VAL A 456 31.27 -4.32 25.84
C VAL A 456 31.64 -5.52 26.69
N LYS A 457 32.58 -5.33 27.62
CA LYS A 457 32.94 -6.36 28.59
C LYS A 457 31.80 -6.61 29.59
N PRO A 458 31.59 -7.86 30.05
CA PRO A 458 30.53 -8.16 31.02
C PRO A 458 30.61 -7.32 32.30
N GLU A 459 31.82 -7.11 32.83
CA GLU A 459 32.06 -6.30 34.04
C GLU A 459 31.61 -4.84 33.86
N ASP A 460 31.80 -4.26 32.67
CA ASP A 460 31.38 -2.87 32.39
C ASP A 460 29.83 -2.80 32.21
N ALA A 461 29.25 -3.88 31.66
CA ALA A 461 27.82 -3.95 31.45
C ALA A 461 26.99 -4.11 32.72
N LEU A 462 27.47 -4.87 33.71
CA LEU A 462 26.75 -5.20 34.93
C LEU A 462 26.25 -3.97 35.68
N GLY A 463 27.10 -2.93 35.73
CA GLY A 463 26.74 -1.69 36.37
C GLY A 463 25.55 -0.98 35.72
N VAL A 464 25.45 -1.06 34.42
CA VAL A 464 24.33 -0.50 33.65
C VAL A 464 23.08 -1.40 33.78
N ILE A 465 23.24 -2.68 33.67
CA ILE A 465 22.16 -3.67 33.78
C ILE A 465 21.44 -3.55 35.12
N ALA A 466 22.21 -3.34 36.22
CA ALA A 466 21.67 -3.18 37.57
C ALA A 466 20.77 -1.92 37.74
N ARG A 467 20.70 -1.03 36.76
CA ARG A 467 19.88 0.19 36.79
C ARG A 467 18.59 0.04 36.00
N GLY A 468 18.30 -1.15 35.44
CA GLY A 468 17.10 -1.38 34.62
C GLY A 468 16.28 -2.58 35.06
N LYS A 469 14.98 -2.56 34.73
CA LYS A 469 14.04 -3.66 34.99
C LYS A 469 14.05 -4.70 33.87
N GLN A 470 14.30 -4.25 32.65
CA GLN A 470 14.36 -5.08 31.46
C GLN A 470 15.64 -4.78 30.68
N LEU A 471 16.13 -5.78 29.98
CA LEU A 471 17.38 -5.70 29.21
C LEU A 471 17.14 -6.14 27.76
N VAL A 472 17.59 -5.35 26.82
CA VAL A 472 17.75 -5.71 25.41
C VAL A 472 19.22 -5.57 25.05
N VAL A 473 19.82 -6.66 24.59
CA VAL A 473 21.22 -6.69 24.17
C VAL A 473 21.23 -6.76 22.64
N VAL A 474 21.85 -5.76 22.02
CA VAL A 474 21.94 -5.62 20.56
C VAL A 474 23.41 -5.68 20.17
N GLY A 475 23.73 -6.48 19.19
CA GLY A 475 25.10 -6.61 18.71
C GLY A 475 25.25 -7.72 17.69
N ASP A 476 26.44 -7.84 17.16
CA ASP A 476 26.77 -8.86 16.16
C ASP A 476 27.96 -9.72 16.66
N PRO A 477 27.72 -10.99 16.96
CA PRO A 477 28.80 -11.88 17.45
C PRO A 477 29.86 -12.21 16.37
N LYS A 478 29.63 -11.75 15.13
CA LYS A 478 30.57 -11.89 14.01
C LYS A 478 31.44 -10.65 13.78
N GLN A 479 31.25 -9.60 14.60
CA GLN A 479 32.08 -8.40 14.63
C GLN A 479 33.10 -8.45 15.76
N LEU A 480 33.88 -7.37 15.95
CA LEU A 480 34.99 -7.33 16.91
C LEU A 480 34.52 -7.59 18.35
N PRO A 481 35.24 -8.42 19.09
CA PRO A 481 35.03 -8.54 20.54
C PRO A 481 35.63 -7.35 21.28
N PRO A 482 35.42 -7.23 22.62
CA PRO A 482 36.07 -6.22 23.42
C PRO A 482 37.60 -6.34 23.30
N THR A 483 38.29 -5.26 22.93
CA THR A 483 39.73 -5.23 22.81
C THR A 483 40.33 -4.65 24.09
N SER A 484 41.41 -5.26 24.59
CA SER A 484 42.20 -4.78 25.72
C SER A 484 43.15 -3.62 25.36
N PHE A 485 42.96 -3.03 24.17
CA PHE A 485 43.84 -1.95 23.66
C PHE A 485 43.93 -0.72 24.57
N PHE A 486 42.81 -0.33 25.22
CA PHE A 486 42.81 0.83 26.13
C PHE A 486 43.40 0.57 27.48
N ASP A 487 43.56 -0.65 27.92
CA ASP A 487 44.19 -1.00 29.20
C ASP A 487 45.75 -0.89 29.16
N ARG A 488 46.32 -0.88 27.94
CA ARG A 488 47.81 -0.85 27.75
C ARG A 488 48.40 0.48 27.33
N SER A 489 47.58 1.53 27.16
CA SER A 489 48.10 2.88 26.83
C SER A 489 48.91 3.55 27.96
N ALA A 490 49.13 2.84 29.08
CA ALA A 490 49.91 3.36 30.22
C ALA A 490 51.41 2.93 30.17
N ASP A 491 51.74 1.86 29.41
CA ASP A 491 53.15 1.39 29.33
C ASP A 491 53.55 1.36 27.86
N GLY A 492 54.32 2.34 27.45
CA GLY A 492 54.69 2.66 26.07
C GLY A 492 55.68 1.66 25.42
N GLU A 493 55.21 0.49 25.06
CA GLU A 493 55.93 -0.37 24.13
C GLU A 493 54.99 -0.78 23.01
N ASP A 494 55.29 -0.26 21.79
CA ASP A 494 54.65 -0.53 20.52
C ASP A 494 54.96 -1.96 20.03
N ASP A 495 54.42 -2.99 20.65
CA ASP A 495 54.48 -4.36 20.14
C ASP A 495 53.12 -4.78 19.62
N ASP A 496 52.87 -4.49 18.32
CA ASP A 496 51.68 -4.93 17.59
C ASP A 496 51.50 -6.48 17.57
N ASP A 497 52.57 -7.21 17.85
CA ASP A 497 52.55 -8.68 18.01
C ASP A 497 52.00 -9.15 19.37
N ALA A 498 51.93 -8.27 20.37
CA ALA A 498 51.40 -8.59 21.68
C ALA A 498 49.87 -8.37 21.80
N ALA A 499 49.24 -7.79 20.79
CA ALA A 499 47.78 -7.57 20.75
C ALA A 499 46.97 -8.89 20.50
N ALA A 500 47.67 -10.00 20.26
CA ALA A 500 47.05 -11.32 20.03
C ALA A 500 46.58 -12.02 21.32
N LEU A 501 46.77 -11.45 22.50
CA LEU A 501 46.56 -12.12 23.78
C LEU A 501 45.35 -11.52 24.54
N SER A 502 44.26 -12.25 24.57
CA SER A 502 43.02 -12.15 25.35
C SER A 502 41.89 -11.35 24.71
N ASP A 503 41.28 -11.90 23.68
CA ASP A 503 39.90 -11.59 23.35
C ASP A 503 39.01 -12.09 24.51
N THR A 504 38.47 -11.19 25.28
CA THR A 504 37.53 -11.50 26.36
C THR A 504 36.12 -11.67 25.81
N ASP A 505 35.35 -12.58 26.41
CA ASP A 505 33.94 -12.72 26.08
C ASP A 505 33.21 -11.37 26.27
N SER A 506 32.35 -11.06 25.33
CA SER A 506 31.51 -9.87 25.41
C SER A 506 30.25 -10.13 26.24
N ILE A 507 29.59 -9.03 26.67
CA ILE A 507 28.25 -9.14 27.29
C ILE A 507 27.23 -9.77 26.33
N LEU A 508 27.40 -9.63 25.01
CA LEU A 508 26.58 -10.30 24.02
C LEU A 508 26.77 -11.81 24.09
N ASP A 509 28.03 -12.29 24.13
CA ASP A 509 28.34 -13.72 24.24
C ASP A 509 27.78 -14.31 25.54
N ALA A 510 27.86 -13.57 26.65
CA ALA A 510 27.31 -13.95 27.95
C ALA A 510 25.76 -13.95 27.95
N ALA A 511 25.14 -13.08 27.17
CA ALA A 511 23.67 -12.96 27.09
C ALA A 511 23.03 -14.02 26.19
N LEU A 512 23.72 -14.47 25.11
CA LEU A 512 23.17 -15.39 24.11
C LEU A 512 22.55 -16.67 24.70
N PRO A 513 23.16 -17.36 25.68
CA PRO A 513 22.55 -18.55 26.27
C PRO A 513 21.40 -18.27 27.23
N LEU A 514 21.25 -17.03 27.71
CA LEU A 514 20.30 -16.63 28.74
C LEU A 514 19.00 -16.04 28.19
N PHE A 515 19.07 -15.40 27.03
CA PHE A 515 17.96 -14.63 26.46
C PHE A 515 17.49 -15.18 25.12
N PRO A 516 16.18 -15.07 24.80
CA PRO A 516 15.69 -15.43 23.47
C PRO A 516 16.29 -14.51 22.39
N MET A 517 16.87 -15.14 21.37
CA MET A 517 17.51 -14.42 20.27
C MET A 517 16.51 -14.07 19.15
N ARG A 518 16.65 -12.88 18.60
CA ARG A 518 16.03 -12.44 17.34
C ARG A 518 17.11 -11.92 16.42
N ARG A 519 17.11 -12.39 15.17
CA ARG A 519 18.10 -12.00 14.17
C ARG A 519 17.48 -11.08 13.14
N LEU A 520 18.14 -9.93 12.88
CA LEU A 520 17.84 -9.07 11.76
C LEU A 520 18.55 -9.65 10.52
N ARG A 521 17.80 -9.93 9.47
CA ARG A 521 18.29 -10.63 8.30
C ARG A 521 18.45 -9.75 7.07
N TRP A 522 17.79 -8.62 6.99
CA TRP A 522 17.86 -7.74 5.84
C TRP A 522 19.11 -6.86 5.90
N HIS A 523 19.94 -7.00 4.84
CA HIS A 523 21.07 -6.12 4.64
C HIS A 523 20.76 -5.08 3.57
N TYR A 524 20.72 -3.81 3.94
CA TYR A 524 20.37 -2.68 3.06
C TYR A 524 21.39 -1.55 3.05
N ARG A 525 22.52 -1.67 3.81
CA ARG A 525 23.61 -0.68 3.83
C ARG A 525 24.33 -0.62 2.49
N SER A 526 24.78 -1.78 1.99
CA SER A 526 25.53 -1.86 0.75
C SER A 526 24.65 -1.68 -0.47
N ARG A 527 25.02 -0.75 -1.33
CA ARG A 527 24.32 -0.47 -2.59
C ARG A 527 24.68 -1.45 -3.71
N HIS A 528 25.55 -2.40 -3.42
CA HIS A 528 25.94 -3.44 -4.35
C HIS A 528 26.15 -4.76 -3.60
N GLU A 529 25.58 -5.84 -4.12
CA GLU A 529 25.58 -7.16 -3.50
C GLU A 529 26.99 -7.72 -3.25
N LYS A 530 27.96 -7.44 -4.15
CA LYS A 530 29.37 -7.90 -4.01
C LYS A 530 30.03 -7.43 -2.70
N LEU A 531 29.61 -6.30 -2.15
CA LEU A 531 30.18 -5.72 -0.92
C LEU A 531 29.89 -6.54 0.34
N ILE A 532 28.78 -7.26 0.36
CA ILE A 532 28.37 -8.07 1.52
C ILE A 532 28.40 -9.57 1.23
N ALA A 533 28.45 -9.95 -0.03
CA ALA A 533 28.31 -11.33 -0.45
C ALA A 533 29.34 -12.27 0.17
N TYR A 534 30.62 -11.85 0.20
CA TYR A 534 31.67 -12.61 0.83
C TYR A 534 31.41 -12.87 2.32
N SER A 535 31.08 -11.79 3.05
CA SER A 535 30.75 -11.87 4.47
C SER A 535 29.52 -12.72 4.73
N ASN A 536 28.47 -12.58 3.91
CA ASN A 536 27.24 -13.35 4.05
C ASN A 536 27.53 -14.86 3.94
N ARG A 537 28.33 -15.26 2.94
CA ARG A 537 28.63 -16.67 2.72
C ARG A 537 29.51 -17.24 3.82
N HIS A 538 30.60 -16.56 4.15
CA HIS A 538 31.65 -17.13 4.99
C HIS A 538 31.45 -16.91 6.49
N PHE A 539 30.75 -15.86 6.88
CA PHE A 539 30.56 -15.50 8.30
C PHE A 539 29.10 -15.58 8.78
N TYR A 540 28.14 -15.39 7.88
CA TYR A 540 26.69 -15.39 8.23
C TYR A 540 25.94 -16.60 7.65
N ASN A 541 26.65 -17.62 7.13
CA ASN A 541 26.06 -18.86 6.60
C ASN A 541 24.99 -18.65 5.52
N SER A 542 25.14 -17.60 4.70
CA SER A 542 24.15 -17.17 3.69
C SER A 542 22.75 -16.86 4.24
N ASP A 543 22.65 -16.48 5.52
CA ASP A 543 21.37 -16.22 6.19
C ASP A 543 20.90 -14.75 6.02
N LEU A 544 21.76 -13.85 5.58
CA LEU A 544 21.38 -12.48 5.28
C LEU A 544 20.65 -12.41 3.93
N VAL A 545 19.55 -11.69 3.92
CA VAL A 545 18.82 -11.32 2.69
C VAL A 545 19.54 -10.14 2.06
N ILE A 546 20.07 -10.35 0.87
CA ILE A 546 20.80 -9.35 0.09
C ILE A 546 19.91 -8.89 -1.05
N PHE A 547 19.79 -7.59 -1.21
CA PHE A 547 19.05 -6.97 -2.31
C PHE A 547 19.97 -6.75 -3.50
N PRO A 548 19.53 -7.08 -4.73
CA PRO A 548 20.35 -6.88 -5.92
C PRO A 548 20.55 -5.39 -6.22
N SER A 549 21.66 -5.07 -6.86
CA SER A 549 21.95 -3.73 -7.37
C SER A 549 21.42 -3.56 -8.81
N PRO A 550 20.88 -2.40 -9.20
CA PRO A 550 20.60 -2.10 -10.60
C PRO A 550 21.87 -1.91 -11.43
N ASN A 551 23.07 -1.86 -10.79
CA ASN A 551 24.38 -1.65 -11.40
C ASN A 551 25.30 -2.85 -11.23
N ALA A 552 24.81 -4.05 -11.56
CA ALA A 552 25.45 -5.32 -11.23
C ALA A 552 26.90 -5.45 -11.72
N GLU A 553 27.26 -4.87 -12.84
CA GLU A 553 28.60 -4.94 -13.41
C GLU A 553 29.24 -3.55 -13.68
N SER A 554 28.68 -2.52 -13.13
CA SER A 554 29.25 -1.18 -13.27
C SER A 554 30.58 -1.06 -12.53
N PRO A 555 31.64 -0.52 -13.16
CA PRO A 555 32.94 -0.31 -12.50
C PRO A 555 32.88 0.73 -11.37
N GLU A 556 31.75 1.44 -11.27
CA GLU A 556 31.51 2.47 -10.28
C GLU A 556 31.03 1.92 -8.93
N TYR A 557 30.58 0.66 -8.90
CA TYR A 557 30.05 -0.01 -7.75
C TYR A 557 30.79 -1.34 -7.46
N GLY A 558 30.62 -1.88 -6.27
CA GLY A 558 31.16 -3.18 -5.89
C GLY A 558 32.64 -3.13 -5.51
N ILE A 559 33.40 -4.13 -5.87
CA ILE A 559 34.80 -4.28 -5.45
C ILE A 559 35.72 -4.05 -6.65
N LYS A 560 36.75 -3.21 -6.43
CA LYS A 560 37.84 -2.98 -7.37
C LYS A 560 39.15 -3.45 -6.74
N PHE A 561 39.96 -4.17 -7.49
CA PHE A 561 41.26 -4.64 -7.04
C PHE A 561 42.38 -3.98 -7.83
N THR A 562 43.42 -3.50 -7.12
CA THR A 562 44.63 -2.96 -7.71
C THR A 562 45.84 -3.70 -7.13
N TYR A 563 46.54 -4.39 -7.99
CA TYR A 563 47.80 -5.06 -7.64
C TYR A 563 48.96 -4.08 -7.74
N VAL A 564 49.61 -3.82 -6.58
CA VAL A 564 50.81 -2.97 -6.50
C VAL A 564 52.08 -3.83 -6.60
N SER A 565 52.49 -4.12 -7.82
CA SER A 565 53.53 -5.10 -8.13
C SER A 565 54.93 -4.73 -7.59
N LYS A 566 55.18 -3.44 -7.31
CA LYS A 566 56.45 -2.95 -6.77
C LYS A 566 56.46 -2.85 -5.24
N GLY A 567 55.32 -3.10 -4.61
CA GLY A 567 55.14 -2.93 -3.16
C GLY A 567 56.01 -3.89 -2.36
N ARG A 568 56.63 -3.38 -1.31
CA ARG A 568 57.52 -4.11 -0.41
C ARG A 568 57.09 -3.91 1.03
N PHE A 569 56.90 -5.01 1.71
CA PHE A 569 56.55 -5.00 3.12
C PHE A 569 57.79 -5.04 4.00
N SER A 570 58.09 -3.96 4.69
CA SER A 570 59.17 -3.86 5.67
C SER A 570 58.75 -3.00 6.85
N ASN A 571 59.22 -3.30 8.07
CA ASN A 571 58.89 -2.54 9.27
C ASN A 571 57.40 -2.23 9.49
N GLN A 572 56.55 -3.18 9.12
CA GLN A 572 55.06 -3.07 9.25
C GLN A 572 54.40 -2.03 8.33
N HIS A 573 55.07 -1.56 7.28
CA HIS A 573 54.49 -0.66 6.27
C HIS A 573 54.96 -1.06 4.86
N ASN A 574 54.30 -0.48 3.88
CA ASN A 574 54.56 -0.65 2.46
C ASN A 574 54.41 0.71 1.78
N ILE A 575 55.53 1.31 1.46
CA ILE A 575 55.63 2.67 0.95
C ILE A 575 54.95 2.82 -0.41
N GLU A 576 55.24 1.87 -1.31
CA GLU A 576 54.71 1.90 -2.67
C GLU A 576 53.19 1.74 -2.71
N GLU A 577 52.64 0.93 -1.80
CA GLU A 577 51.20 0.76 -1.64
C GLU A 577 50.57 2.02 -1.03
N ALA A 578 51.24 2.65 -0.03
CA ALA A 578 50.79 3.90 0.54
C ALA A 578 50.71 5.04 -0.48
N GLN A 579 51.73 5.12 -1.40
CA GLN A 579 51.71 6.09 -2.49
C GLN A 579 50.59 5.82 -3.47
N ALA A 580 50.32 4.56 -3.85
CA ALA A 580 49.25 4.20 -4.74
C ALA A 580 47.87 4.57 -4.14
N VAL A 581 47.71 4.36 -2.84
CA VAL A 581 46.49 4.75 -2.10
C VAL A 581 46.34 6.29 -2.06
N ALA A 582 47.41 7.01 -1.74
CA ALA A 582 47.41 8.47 -1.67
C ALA A 582 47.06 9.11 -3.03
N GLU A 583 47.63 8.58 -4.13
CA GLU A 583 47.24 9.04 -5.48
C GLU A 583 45.77 8.73 -5.80
N ALA A 584 45.27 7.57 -5.36
CA ALA A 584 43.84 7.25 -5.54
C ALA A 584 42.92 8.16 -4.70
N VAL A 585 43.37 8.61 -3.51
CA VAL A 585 42.62 9.59 -2.68
C VAL A 585 42.52 10.93 -3.40
N LEU A 586 43.62 11.43 -3.99
CA LEU A 586 43.63 12.66 -4.77
C LEU A 586 42.69 12.54 -5.98
N HIS A 587 42.81 11.45 -6.71
CA HIS A 587 41.94 11.17 -7.86
C HIS A 587 40.45 11.16 -7.46
N HIS A 588 40.14 10.50 -6.35
CA HIS A 588 38.77 10.44 -5.82
C HIS A 588 38.27 11.85 -5.46
N ALA A 589 39.02 12.61 -4.70
CA ALA A 589 38.66 13.96 -4.27
C ALA A 589 38.34 14.87 -5.46
N HIS A 590 39.12 14.77 -6.54
CA HIS A 590 38.91 15.60 -7.73
C HIS A 590 37.69 15.16 -8.58
N HIS A 591 37.56 13.87 -8.83
CA HIS A 591 36.54 13.36 -9.76
C HIS A 591 35.21 13.03 -9.10
N ARG A 592 35.17 12.91 -7.76
CA ARG A 592 33.99 12.45 -7.00
C ARG A 592 33.80 13.21 -5.70
N PRO A 593 33.76 14.55 -5.75
CA PRO A 593 33.70 15.38 -4.54
C PRO A 593 32.42 15.18 -3.70
N GLY A 594 31.38 14.51 -4.25
CA GLY A 594 30.14 14.20 -3.55
C GLY A 594 30.07 12.81 -2.91
N GLU A 595 31.16 12.00 -2.97
CA GLU A 595 31.17 10.67 -2.38
C GLU A 595 32.13 10.64 -1.19
N SER A 596 31.62 10.26 0.00
CA SER A 596 32.44 10.15 1.21
C SER A 596 33.48 9.04 1.09
N LEU A 597 34.70 9.29 1.58
CA LEU A 597 35.84 8.40 1.48
C LEU A 597 36.42 8.03 2.84
N GLY A 598 36.74 6.75 3.01
CA GLY A 598 37.52 6.23 4.11
C GLY A 598 38.71 5.39 3.61
N VAL A 599 39.82 5.49 4.28
CA VAL A 599 41.01 4.68 4.00
C VAL A 599 41.32 3.82 5.22
N VAL A 600 41.51 2.50 4.99
CA VAL A 600 41.81 1.55 6.05
C VAL A 600 43.10 0.80 5.73
N ALA A 601 44.03 0.81 6.67
CA ALA A 601 45.27 0.07 6.60
C ALA A 601 45.29 -1.09 7.59
N MET A 602 46.07 -2.14 7.30
CA MET A 602 46.20 -3.30 8.21
C MET A 602 47.04 -3.03 9.44
N SER A 603 47.89 -1.99 9.44
CA SER A 603 48.73 -1.60 10.58
C SER A 603 48.69 -0.10 10.85
N SER A 604 49.00 0.31 12.08
CA SER A 604 49.14 1.71 12.46
C SER A 604 50.26 2.42 11.69
N LYS A 605 51.37 1.73 11.44
CA LYS A 605 52.52 2.26 10.67
C LYS A 605 52.14 2.52 9.20
N GLN A 606 51.31 1.67 8.62
CA GLN A 606 50.83 1.88 7.26
C GLN A 606 49.83 3.05 7.19
N ARG A 607 48.96 3.18 8.17
CA ARG A 607 48.09 4.36 8.30
C ARG A 607 48.94 5.65 8.26
N ASP A 608 49.91 5.73 9.15
CA ASP A 608 50.81 6.91 9.28
C ASP A 608 51.60 7.16 7.98
N GLN A 609 51.97 6.08 7.25
CA GLN A 609 52.67 6.20 5.97
C GLN A 609 51.73 6.70 4.87
N ILE A 610 50.46 6.29 4.87
CA ILE A 610 49.46 6.80 3.93
C ILE A 610 49.17 8.28 4.21
N GLU A 611 49.03 8.68 5.48
CA GLU A 611 48.82 10.10 5.85
C GLU A 611 50.01 10.95 5.40
N ARG A 612 51.26 10.49 5.60
CA ARG A 612 52.47 11.18 5.13
C ARG A 612 52.46 11.29 3.59
N ALA A 613 52.11 10.22 2.87
CA ALA A 613 52.04 10.24 1.43
C ALA A 613 51.00 11.19 0.89
N ILE A 614 49.81 11.30 1.54
CA ILE A 614 48.77 12.28 1.21
C ILE A 614 49.30 13.69 1.44
N ASP A 615 49.92 13.95 2.59
CA ASP A 615 50.47 15.29 2.94
C ASP A 615 51.62 15.69 2.00
N GLU A 616 52.43 14.74 1.53
CA GLU A 616 53.50 15.00 0.58
C GLU A 616 52.92 15.33 -0.81
N LEU A 617 51.93 14.56 -1.26
CA LEU A 617 51.22 14.88 -2.50
C LEU A 617 50.49 16.23 -2.45
N ARG A 618 49.89 16.58 -1.35
CA ARG A 618 49.28 17.91 -1.15
C ARG A 618 50.27 19.05 -1.29
N ARG A 619 51.49 18.86 -0.78
CA ARG A 619 52.56 19.87 -0.91
C ARG A 619 53.05 19.96 -2.38
N ASN A 620 53.14 18.81 -3.03
CA ASN A 620 53.65 18.75 -4.39
C ASN A 620 52.63 19.14 -5.45
N ARG A 621 51.35 19.05 -5.15
CA ARG A 621 50.18 19.32 -6.04
C ARG A 621 49.14 20.13 -5.31
N PRO A 622 49.40 21.42 -5.06
CA PRO A 622 48.50 22.27 -4.27
C PRO A 622 47.15 22.51 -4.93
N GLU A 623 47.00 22.25 -6.22
CA GLU A 623 45.75 22.32 -6.97
C GLU A 623 44.66 21.32 -6.45
N PHE A 624 45.05 20.29 -5.72
CA PHE A 624 44.12 19.33 -5.15
C PHE A 624 43.70 19.65 -3.71
N ASN A 625 44.27 20.70 -3.09
CA ASN A 625 44.02 21.00 -1.67
C ASN A 625 42.54 21.29 -1.42
N ASP A 626 41.90 22.10 -2.25
CA ASP A 626 40.49 22.45 -2.13
C ASP A 626 39.59 21.21 -2.21
N ALA A 627 39.94 20.27 -3.08
CA ALA A 627 39.17 19.02 -3.24
C ALA A 627 39.29 18.09 -1.99
N ILE A 628 40.51 18.00 -1.40
CA ILE A 628 40.73 17.20 -0.20
C ILE A 628 40.08 17.87 1.03
N ASP A 629 40.21 19.19 1.15
CA ASP A 629 39.57 19.96 2.20
C ASP A 629 38.04 19.87 2.11
N GLY A 630 37.50 19.78 0.88
CA GLY A 630 36.10 19.46 0.61
C GLY A 630 35.67 18.11 1.21
N LEU A 631 36.48 17.05 1.04
CA LEU A 631 36.21 15.74 1.66
C LEU A 631 36.26 15.79 3.20
N HIS A 632 37.09 16.61 3.78
CA HIS A 632 37.14 16.81 5.24
C HIS A 632 35.97 17.62 5.78
N ALA A 633 35.38 18.49 4.96
CA ALA A 633 34.25 19.33 5.31
C ALA A 633 32.89 18.61 5.13
N MET A 634 32.86 17.41 4.56
CA MET A 634 31.63 16.62 4.39
C MET A 634 31.05 16.22 5.77
N GLU A 635 29.73 15.92 5.79
CA GLU A 635 29.06 15.35 6.95
C GLU A 635 29.74 14.06 7.42
N GLU A 636 30.18 13.22 6.47
CA GLU A 636 31.03 12.05 6.71
C GLU A 636 32.46 12.36 6.23
N PRO A 637 33.32 12.99 7.06
CA PRO A 637 34.63 13.46 6.62
C PRO A 637 35.58 12.32 6.25
N LEU A 638 36.56 12.63 5.39
CA LEU A 638 37.66 11.73 5.08
C LEU A 638 38.35 11.25 6.36
N PHE A 639 38.57 9.97 6.46
CA PHE A 639 39.43 9.39 7.51
C PHE A 639 40.49 8.45 6.92
N VAL A 640 41.62 8.36 7.64
CA VAL A 640 42.62 7.30 7.44
C VAL A 640 42.77 6.57 8.80
N LYS A 641 42.40 5.29 8.85
CA LYS A 641 42.35 4.50 10.08
C LYS A 641 43.06 3.13 9.88
N ASN A 642 43.42 2.56 11.01
CA ASN A 642 43.88 1.15 11.01
C ASN A 642 42.65 0.22 11.22
N LEU A 643 42.85 -1.07 10.97
CA LEU A 643 41.84 -2.13 11.04
C LEU A 643 41.08 -2.18 12.38
N GLU A 644 41.77 -1.93 13.50
CA GLU A 644 41.15 -1.95 14.84
C GLU A 644 40.20 -0.76 15.12
N ASN A 645 40.43 0.37 14.45
CA ASN A 645 39.73 1.63 14.73
C ASN A 645 38.62 1.95 13.72
N VAL A 646 38.32 1.03 12.77
CA VAL A 646 37.33 1.28 11.70
C VAL A 646 35.92 0.84 12.09
N GLN A 647 35.73 0.15 13.22
CA GLN A 647 34.41 -0.31 13.63
C GLN A 647 33.49 0.88 13.95
N GLY A 648 32.25 0.82 13.49
CA GLY A 648 31.29 1.92 13.62
C GLY A 648 31.33 2.93 12.47
N ASP A 649 32.46 3.05 11.77
CA ASP A 649 32.56 3.96 10.62
C ASP A 649 32.03 3.31 9.33
N GLU A 650 31.50 4.15 8.44
CA GLU A 650 31.09 3.74 7.10
C GLU A 650 31.27 4.92 6.14
N ARG A 651 31.53 4.67 4.88
CA ARG A 651 31.64 5.66 3.81
C ARG A 651 31.07 5.11 2.51
N ASP A 652 30.75 5.99 1.58
CA ASP A 652 30.37 5.57 0.23
C ASP A 652 31.47 4.72 -0.38
N VAL A 653 32.72 5.14 -0.23
CA VAL A 653 33.88 4.47 -0.78
C VAL A 653 34.88 4.17 0.32
N ILE A 654 35.35 2.93 0.36
CA ILE A 654 36.42 2.51 1.26
C ILE A 654 37.62 2.03 0.43
N PHE A 655 38.78 2.62 0.70
CA PHE A 655 40.06 2.11 0.19
C PHE A 655 40.71 1.24 1.26
N ILE A 656 41.10 0.05 0.89
CA ILE A 656 41.78 -0.90 1.76
C ILE A 656 43.23 -1.08 1.29
N SER A 657 44.17 -0.73 2.14
CA SER A 657 45.56 -1.07 1.96
C SER A 657 45.86 -2.36 2.74
N PHE A 658 46.08 -3.47 2.04
CA PHE A 658 46.41 -4.75 2.69
C PHE A 658 47.80 -4.76 3.31
N THR A 659 48.64 -3.80 2.96
CA THR A 659 49.95 -3.57 3.59
C THR A 659 50.94 -4.68 3.36
N TYR A 660 50.53 -5.93 3.59
CA TYR A 660 51.39 -7.12 3.49
C TYR A 660 51.80 -7.38 2.04
N GLY A 661 53.07 -7.90 1.90
CA GLY A 661 53.61 -8.16 0.60
C GLY A 661 54.98 -8.86 0.71
N PRO A 662 55.69 -9.05 -0.39
CA PRO A 662 57.07 -9.58 -0.34
C PRO A 662 58.00 -8.56 0.32
N SER A 663 59.00 -9.00 1.06
CA SER A 663 60.04 -8.15 1.66
C SER A 663 61.02 -7.59 0.60
N GLU A 664 61.18 -8.28 -0.51
CA GLU A 664 62.03 -7.92 -1.64
C GLU A 664 61.24 -8.12 -2.93
N HIS A 665 61.62 -7.38 -3.97
CA HIS A 665 60.98 -7.48 -5.27
C HIS A 665 61.04 -8.91 -5.83
N GLY A 666 59.86 -9.54 -6.04
CA GLY A 666 59.79 -10.96 -6.48
C GLY A 666 60.08 -11.99 -5.39
N GLY A 667 60.22 -11.55 -4.12
CA GLY A 667 60.42 -12.42 -2.96
C GLY A 667 59.12 -13.13 -2.53
N LYS A 668 59.25 -14.04 -1.58
CA LYS A 668 58.09 -14.72 -0.97
C LYS A 668 57.36 -13.83 0.04
N VAL A 669 56.08 -13.97 0.12
CA VAL A 669 55.27 -13.33 1.15
C VAL A 669 55.34 -14.15 2.44
N TYR A 670 55.71 -13.49 3.53
CA TYR A 670 55.69 -14.12 4.85
C TYR A 670 54.27 -14.27 5.37
N GLN A 671 53.93 -15.48 5.87
CA GLN A 671 52.59 -15.82 6.34
C GLN A 671 52.28 -15.26 7.75
N ARG A 672 52.73 -14.05 8.02
CA ARG A 672 52.53 -13.32 9.26
C ARG A 672 51.69 -12.08 8.97
N PHE A 673 50.39 -12.19 9.19
CA PHE A 673 49.40 -11.14 8.91
C PHE A 673 48.91 -10.49 10.19
N GLY A 674 49.80 -10.32 11.18
CA GLY A 674 49.48 -9.65 12.44
C GLY A 674 48.21 -10.19 13.11
N PRO A 675 47.26 -9.30 13.50
CA PRO A 675 46.04 -9.69 14.22
C PRO A 675 45.12 -10.66 13.46
N ILE A 676 45.29 -10.79 12.13
CA ILE A 676 44.50 -11.71 11.31
C ILE A 676 44.83 -13.17 11.62
N ASN A 677 46.06 -13.43 12.13
CA ASN A 677 46.47 -14.78 12.50
C ASN A 677 45.86 -15.26 13.83
N SER A 678 45.15 -14.41 14.57
CA SER A 678 44.47 -14.81 15.81
C SER A 678 43.22 -15.67 15.53
N ASP A 679 42.73 -16.37 16.56
CA ASP A 679 41.51 -17.20 16.47
C ASP A 679 40.25 -16.41 16.03
N VAL A 680 40.20 -15.15 16.38
CA VAL A 680 39.11 -14.22 16.03
C VAL A 680 39.52 -13.22 14.93
N GLY A 681 40.67 -13.40 14.29
CA GLY A 681 41.15 -12.50 13.24
C GLY A 681 40.21 -12.32 12.06
N TRP A 682 39.39 -13.33 11.78
CA TRP A 682 38.32 -13.26 10.77
C TRP A 682 37.25 -12.23 11.10
N ARG A 683 36.97 -11.96 12.37
CA ARG A 683 35.98 -10.93 12.78
C ARG A 683 36.45 -9.54 12.37
N ARG A 684 37.74 -9.26 12.42
CA ARG A 684 38.38 -8.03 11.94
C ARG A 684 38.17 -7.82 10.46
N LEU A 685 38.39 -8.88 9.67
CA LEU A 685 38.15 -8.87 8.23
C LEU A 685 36.65 -8.67 7.92
N ASN A 686 35.76 -9.34 8.68
CA ASN A 686 34.33 -9.16 8.50
C ASN A 686 33.86 -7.71 8.72
N VAL A 687 34.38 -7.06 9.76
CA VAL A 687 34.14 -5.64 10.00
C VAL A 687 34.62 -4.80 8.83
N LEU A 688 35.86 -5.01 8.38
CA LEU A 688 36.45 -4.28 7.26
C LEU A 688 35.61 -4.39 5.99
N PHE A 689 35.25 -5.62 5.62
CA PHE A 689 34.53 -5.90 4.36
C PHE A 689 33.10 -5.34 4.34
N THR A 690 32.56 -4.95 5.48
CA THR A 690 31.19 -4.44 5.60
C THR A 690 31.10 -2.91 5.77
N ARG A 691 32.21 -2.15 5.61
CA ARG A 691 32.24 -0.69 5.84
C ARG A 691 31.85 0.16 4.65
N SER A 692 31.88 -0.43 3.46
CA SER A 692 31.61 0.31 2.22
C SER A 692 30.12 0.32 1.85
N LYS A 693 29.60 1.49 1.47
CA LYS A 693 28.22 1.65 0.98
C LYS A 693 28.13 1.38 -0.52
N LYS A 694 29.03 1.95 -1.34
CA LYS A 694 28.98 1.91 -2.82
C LYS A 694 30.11 1.08 -3.42
N ARG A 695 31.34 1.37 -3.02
CA ARG A 695 32.52 0.79 -3.63
C ARG A 695 33.64 0.53 -2.62
N MET A 696 34.24 -0.60 -2.76
CA MET A 696 35.45 -0.98 -2.06
C MET A 696 36.59 -1.07 -3.05
N HIS A 697 37.69 -0.32 -2.82
CA HIS A 697 38.90 -0.41 -3.64
C HIS A 697 40.02 -1.01 -2.81
N VAL A 698 40.44 -2.20 -3.21
CA VAL A 698 41.47 -3.00 -2.55
C VAL A 698 42.80 -2.75 -3.23
N PHE A 699 43.77 -2.30 -2.46
CA PHE A 699 45.17 -2.20 -2.86
C PHE A 699 45.96 -3.29 -2.17
N SER A 700 46.70 -4.10 -2.92
CA SER A 700 47.48 -5.20 -2.37
C SER A 700 48.74 -5.42 -3.15
N SER A 701 49.84 -5.68 -2.42
CA SER A 701 51.11 -6.08 -2.98
C SER A 701 51.32 -7.60 -2.99
N MET A 702 50.28 -8.35 -2.65
CA MET A 702 50.21 -9.81 -2.75
C MET A 702 48.91 -10.22 -3.45
N ARG A 703 48.95 -11.42 -4.04
CA ARG A 703 47.80 -12.06 -4.65
C ARG A 703 47.23 -13.15 -3.74
N SER A 704 46.04 -13.66 -4.05
CA SER A 704 45.43 -14.78 -3.33
C SER A 704 46.29 -16.03 -3.29
N GLU A 705 47.06 -16.30 -4.36
CA GLU A 705 48.00 -17.43 -4.46
C GLU A 705 49.22 -17.29 -3.54
N ASP A 706 49.63 -16.09 -3.16
CA ASP A 706 50.72 -15.83 -2.23
C ASP A 706 50.34 -16.16 -0.78
N VAL A 707 49.05 -16.27 -0.46
CA VAL A 707 48.56 -16.65 0.87
C VAL A 707 48.45 -18.18 0.94
N LEU A 708 49.38 -18.79 1.67
CA LEU A 708 49.42 -20.25 1.83
C LEU A 708 48.48 -20.69 2.96
N THR A 709 47.58 -21.61 2.63
CA THR A 709 46.63 -22.18 3.60
C THR A 709 46.80 -23.69 3.71
N SER A 710 46.64 -24.24 4.91
CA SER A 710 46.60 -25.65 5.25
C SER A 710 45.36 -25.97 6.07
N GLU A 711 45.09 -27.20 6.38
CA GLU A 711 43.99 -27.64 7.25
C GLU A 711 44.08 -27.04 8.67
N THR A 712 45.27 -26.67 9.10
CA THR A 712 45.51 -26.05 10.42
C THR A 712 45.51 -24.53 10.40
N SER A 713 45.33 -23.92 9.23
CA SER A 713 45.33 -22.47 9.10
C SER A 713 44.14 -21.85 9.84
N LYS A 714 44.35 -20.72 10.52
CA LYS A 714 43.32 -19.99 11.21
C LYS A 714 42.28 -19.43 10.21
N LEU A 715 41.03 -19.34 10.64
CA LEU A 715 39.91 -18.86 9.80
C LEU A 715 40.19 -17.47 9.21
N GLY A 716 40.90 -16.59 9.93
CA GLY A 716 41.30 -15.26 9.43
C GLY A 716 42.18 -15.36 8.17
N VAL A 717 43.16 -16.24 8.17
CA VAL A 717 44.06 -16.43 7.00
C VAL A 717 43.35 -17.06 5.81
N ILE A 718 42.48 -18.05 6.09
CA ILE A 718 41.60 -18.65 5.06
C ILE A 718 40.70 -17.60 4.44
N SER A 719 40.09 -16.75 5.28
CA SER A 719 39.20 -15.64 4.84
C SER A 719 39.96 -14.58 4.07
N LEU A 720 41.18 -14.23 4.46
CA LEU A 720 42.02 -13.29 3.72
C LEU A 720 42.29 -13.79 2.30
N LYS A 721 42.72 -15.06 2.17
CA LYS A 721 42.97 -15.71 0.86
C LYS A 721 41.71 -15.70 0.00
N GLY A 722 40.59 -16.18 0.55
CA GLY A 722 39.31 -16.25 -0.18
C GLY A 722 38.80 -14.89 -0.60
N PHE A 723 38.95 -13.86 0.25
CA PHE A 723 38.56 -12.50 -0.09
C PHE A 723 39.42 -11.88 -1.19
N LEU A 724 40.78 -12.09 -1.14
CA LEU A 724 41.66 -11.64 -2.22
C LEU A 724 41.27 -12.31 -3.54
N GLN A 725 41.03 -13.63 -3.54
CA GLN A 725 40.58 -14.37 -4.72
C GLN A 725 39.26 -13.78 -5.28
N PHE A 726 38.35 -13.46 -4.39
CA PHE A 726 37.06 -12.81 -4.76
C PHE A 726 37.29 -11.40 -5.31
N ALA A 727 38.14 -10.59 -4.68
CA ALA A 727 38.47 -9.25 -5.14
C ALA A 727 39.16 -9.21 -6.50
N GLU A 728 40.07 -10.17 -6.75
CA GLU A 728 40.80 -10.37 -8.01
C GLU A 728 39.91 -10.83 -9.15
N SER A 729 39.06 -11.83 -8.90
CA SER A 729 38.23 -12.47 -9.94
C SER A 729 36.88 -11.79 -10.14
N GLY A 730 36.39 -11.05 -9.15
CA GLY A 730 35.01 -10.52 -9.10
C GLY A 730 33.94 -11.61 -8.97
N LYS A 731 34.34 -12.89 -8.88
CA LYS A 731 33.46 -14.06 -8.84
C LYS A 731 33.58 -14.78 -7.50
N LEU A 732 32.47 -15.00 -6.87
CA LEU A 732 32.32 -15.93 -5.76
C LEU A 732 31.65 -17.18 -6.33
N ASP A 733 32.16 -18.39 -6.08
CA ASP A 733 31.71 -19.67 -6.68
C ASP A 733 30.19 -19.95 -6.60
N SER A 734 29.42 -19.11 -5.94
CA SER A 734 27.95 -19.18 -5.83
C SER A 734 27.23 -17.87 -6.14
N LEU A 735 27.95 -16.81 -6.50
CA LEU A 735 27.37 -15.56 -6.98
C LEU A 735 27.40 -15.56 -8.49
N THR A 736 26.50 -16.29 -9.11
CA THR A 736 25.98 -15.88 -10.38
C THR A 736 24.93 -14.82 -10.09
N THR A 737 25.25 -13.56 -10.25
CA THR A 737 24.27 -12.46 -10.34
C THR A 737 23.27 -12.71 -11.48
N HIS A 738 23.74 -13.40 -12.51
CA HIS A 738 22.94 -14.06 -13.52
C HIS A 738 22.54 -15.42 -12.98
N THR A 739 21.37 -15.53 -12.41
CA THR A 739 20.93 -16.80 -11.82
C THR A 739 20.75 -17.88 -12.87
N GLY A 740 20.64 -17.52 -14.16
CA GLY A 740 20.26 -18.44 -15.23
C GLY A 740 18.94 -19.16 -14.91
N ARG A 741 18.22 -18.68 -13.90
CA ARG A 741 16.92 -19.19 -13.52
C ARG A 741 15.93 -18.86 -14.59
N ALA A 742 15.17 -19.86 -14.96
CA ALA A 742 13.96 -19.62 -15.76
C ALA A 742 12.97 -18.77 -14.96
N PRO A 743 12.11 -18.02 -15.63
CA PRO A 743 10.98 -17.37 -14.99
C PRO A 743 10.20 -18.37 -14.12
N ASP A 744 9.72 -17.94 -12.97
CA ASP A 744 9.03 -18.81 -12.02
C ASP A 744 7.58 -19.10 -12.45
N SER A 745 7.05 -18.38 -13.43
CA SER A 745 5.67 -18.54 -13.94
C SER A 745 5.56 -18.24 -15.43
N ASP A 746 4.58 -18.86 -16.10
CA ASP A 746 4.21 -18.56 -17.49
C ASP A 746 3.80 -17.08 -17.67
N PHE A 747 3.31 -16.45 -16.63
CA PHE A 747 3.00 -15.02 -16.60
C PHE A 747 4.25 -14.16 -16.79
N GLU A 748 5.31 -14.46 -16.06
CA GLU A 748 6.62 -13.79 -16.22
C GLU A 748 7.19 -14.00 -17.62
N VAL A 749 7.05 -15.24 -18.17
CA VAL A 749 7.44 -15.54 -19.55
C VAL A 749 6.71 -14.66 -20.53
N ALA A 750 5.38 -14.54 -20.41
CA ALA A 750 4.56 -13.75 -21.32
C ALA A 750 4.93 -12.24 -21.28
N VAL A 751 5.19 -11.71 -20.08
CA VAL A 751 5.63 -10.32 -19.90
C VAL A 751 7.03 -10.10 -20.51
N MET A 752 7.94 -11.03 -20.27
CA MET A 752 9.30 -11.00 -20.81
C MET A 752 9.31 -11.03 -22.33
N GLU A 753 8.55 -11.93 -22.95
CA GLU A 753 8.43 -12.02 -24.41
C GLU A 753 7.86 -10.73 -25.01
N ALA A 754 6.82 -10.17 -24.39
CA ALA A 754 6.21 -8.93 -24.85
C ALA A 754 7.18 -7.73 -24.79
N LEU A 755 7.99 -7.63 -23.75
CA LEU A 755 9.04 -6.61 -23.62
C LEU A 755 10.17 -6.82 -24.63
N ASN A 756 10.59 -8.07 -24.85
CA ASN A 756 11.58 -8.41 -25.86
C ASN A 756 11.08 -8.03 -27.28
N HIS A 757 9.81 -8.27 -27.60
CA HIS A 757 9.20 -7.85 -28.87
C HIS A 757 9.15 -6.32 -29.01
N ALA A 758 9.01 -5.61 -27.88
CA ALA A 758 9.09 -4.14 -27.85
C ALA A 758 10.55 -3.59 -27.93
N GLY A 759 11.55 -4.48 -28.03
CA GLY A 759 12.96 -4.12 -28.19
C GLY A 759 13.71 -3.89 -26.87
N PHE A 760 13.21 -4.38 -25.76
CA PHE A 760 13.85 -4.31 -24.45
C PHE A 760 14.23 -5.71 -23.96
N GLU A 761 15.53 -6.00 -23.88
CA GLU A 761 16.05 -7.25 -23.36
C GLU A 761 15.81 -7.34 -21.85
N CYS A 762 15.21 -8.44 -21.42
CA CYS A 762 14.91 -8.70 -20.01
C CYS A 762 15.70 -9.88 -19.48
N GLU A 763 16.12 -9.79 -18.23
CA GLU A 763 16.72 -10.87 -17.47
C GLU A 763 15.76 -11.31 -16.35
N PRO A 764 15.38 -12.61 -16.31
CA PRO A 764 14.49 -13.11 -15.28
C PRO A 764 15.21 -13.37 -13.97
N GLN A 765 14.47 -13.27 -12.86
CA GLN A 765 14.87 -13.68 -11.52
C GLN A 765 16.22 -13.09 -11.08
N VAL A 766 16.39 -11.77 -11.26
CA VAL A 766 17.63 -11.08 -10.89
C VAL A 766 17.69 -10.90 -9.38
N GLY A 767 18.68 -11.52 -8.76
CA GLY A 767 18.89 -11.40 -7.32
C GLY A 767 19.81 -12.42 -6.72
N VAL A 768 20.01 -12.31 -5.40
CA VAL A 768 20.96 -13.14 -4.63
C VAL A 768 20.35 -13.44 -3.26
N ALA A 769 20.71 -14.60 -2.70
CA ALA A 769 20.43 -14.94 -1.30
C ALA A 769 18.96 -14.78 -0.87
N GLY A 770 18.05 -15.33 -1.67
CA GLY A 770 16.62 -15.43 -1.31
C GLY A 770 15.77 -14.19 -1.61
N PHE A 771 16.33 -13.22 -2.31
CA PHE A 771 15.59 -12.08 -2.81
C PHE A 771 15.82 -11.93 -4.33
N PHE A 772 14.72 -11.93 -5.09
CA PHE A 772 14.77 -11.85 -6.55
C PHE A 772 13.76 -10.81 -7.03
N ILE A 773 14.11 -10.11 -8.11
CA ILE A 773 13.24 -9.29 -8.93
C ILE A 773 12.81 -10.16 -10.10
N ASP A 774 11.52 -10.27 -10.36
CA ASP A 774 10.98 -11.21 -11.35
C ASP A 774 11.57 -10.98 -12.74
N LEU A 775 11.59 -9.73 -13.20
CA LEU A 775 12.21 -9.34 -14.47
C LEU A 775 13.01 -8.04 -14.30
N ALA A 776 14.22 -8.00 -14.81
CA ALA A 776 15.04 -6.80 -14.88
C ALA A 776 15.31 -6.41 -16.34
N VAL A 777 14.95 -5.20 -16.71
CA VAL A 777 15.14 -4.68 -18.08
C VAL A 777 16.54 -4.12 -18.22
N LYS A 778 17.33 -4.69 -19.13
CA LYS A 778 18.72 -4.28 -19.39
C LYS A 778 18.79 -2.90 -20.05
N ASP A 779 19.83 -2.15 -19.72
CA ASP A 779 20.15 -0.90 -20.38
C ASP A 779 21.00 -1.17 -21.62
N PRO A 780 20.48 -0.94 -22.84
CA PRO A 780 21.28 -1.16 -24.04
C PRO A 780 22.43 -0.14 -24.22
N GLY A 781 22.36 1.01 -23.53
CA GLY A 781 23.38 2.04 -23.56
C GLY A 781 24.51 1.86 -22.54
N CYS A 782 24.31 1.03 -21.52
CA CYS A 782 25.27 0.82 -20.45
C CYS A 782 25.26 -0.64 -20.00
N PRO A 783 26.17 -1.47 -20.56
CA PRO A 783 26.27 -2.90 -20.18
C PRO A 783 26.46 -3.07 -18.67
N GLY A 784 25.71 -4.00 -18.07
CA GLY A 784 25.76 -4.27 -16.66
C GLY A 784 24.87 -3.40 -15.78
N ARG A 785 24.05 -2.52 -16.39
CA ARG A 785 23.03 -1.72 -15.74
C ARG A 785 21.63 -2.19 -16.15
N TYR A 786 20.69 -2.07 -15.22
CA TYR A 786 19.27 -2.26 -15.48
C TYR A 786 18.53 -0.92 -15.45
N LEU A 787 17.59 -0.70 -16.39
CA LEU A 787 16.75 0.49 -16.47
C LEU A 787 15.61 0.43 -15.45
N MET A 788 15.02 -0.76 -15.28
CA MET A 788 13.83 -0.98 -14.46
C MET A 788 13.75 -2.43 -13.99
N GLY A 789 13.25 -2.63 -12.77
CA GLY A 789 12.78 -3.91 -12.28
C GLY A 789 11.25 -4.00 -12.44
N ILE A 790 10.78 -5.16 -12.85
CA ILE A 790 9.34 -5.44 -13.00
C ILE A 790 9.00 -6.59 -12.07
N GLU A 791 8.04 -6.34 -11.21
CA GLU A 791 7.43 -7.33 -10.31
C GLU A 791 6.13 -7.82 -10.94
N CYS A 792 6.03 -9.13 -11.19
CA CYS A 792 4.89 -9.78 -11.80
C CYS A 792 4.00 -10.38 -10.72
N ASP A 793 3.06 -9.57 -10.18
CA ASP A 793 2.23 -9.97 -9.06
C ASP A 793 1.06 -10.86 -9.49
N GLY A 794 1.18 -12.14 -9.17
CA GLY A 794 0.19 -13.18 -9.36
C GLY A 794 -0.27 -13.81 -8.04
N ALA A 795 -0.53 -15.11 -8.06
CA ALA A 795 -0.97 -15.90 -6.89
C ALA A 795 0.06 -15.91 -5.75
N ALA A 796 1.36 -15.78 -6.05
CA ALA A 796 2.45 -15.75 -5.08
C ALA A 796 2.52 -14.47 -4.24
N TYR A 797 1.81 -13.40 -4.63
CA TYR A 797 1.79 -12.12 -3.92
C TYR A 797 1.42 -12.24 -2.42
N HIS A 798 0.66 -13.27 -2.06
CA HIS A 798 0.20 -13.49 -0.68
C HIS A 798 1.18 -14.24 0.22
N SER A 799 2.35 -14.64 -0.27
CA SER A 799 3.31 -15.46 0.49
C SER A 799 4.06 -14.71 1.61
N ALA A 800 4.17 -13.39 1.54
CA ALA A 800 4.85 -12.60 2.56
C ALA A 800 3.99 -12.43 3.82
N LYS A 801 4.62 -12.61 5.00
CA LYS A 801 3.94 -12.61 6.31
C LYS A 801 3.35 -11.26 6.73
N SER A 802 3.84 -10.15 6.18
CA SER A 802 3.46 -8.79 6.57
C SER A 802 3.25 -7.91 5.35
N ALA A 803 2.13 -7.20 5.29
CA ALA A 803 1.88 -6.20 4.25
C ALA A 803 2.92 -5.06 4.27
N ARG A 804 3.39 -4.66 5.46
CA ARG A 804 4.44 -3.64 5.60
C ARG A 804 5.73 -4.09 4.93
N ASP A 805 6.17 -5.33 5.15
CA ASP A 805 7.40 -5.85 4.57
C ASP A 805 7.29 -5.98 3.05
N ARG A 806 6.17 -6.53 2.57
CA ARG A 806 5.90 -6.77 1.15
C ARG A 806 5.70 -5.47 0.37
N ASP A 807 4.78 -4.62 0.82
CA ASP A 807 4.26 -3.52 0.03
C ASP A 807 5.02 -2.20 0.24
N ARG A 808 5.72 -2.07 1.36
CA ARG A 808 6.45 -0.85 1.69
C ARG A 808 7.95 -1.07 1.80
N LEU A 809 8.41 -1.83 2.80
CA LEU A 809 9.84 -1.88 3.14
C LEU A 809 10.69 -2.50 2.03
N ARG A 810 10.22 -3.59 1.42
CA ARG A 810 10.90 -4.23 0.29
C ARG A 810 11.12 -3.25 -0.87
N GLN A 811 10.07 -2.56 -1.26
CA GLN A 811 10.15 -1.59 -2.36
C GLN A 811 11.01 -0.38 -1.98
N GLU A 812 10.88 0.16 -0.76
CA GLU A 812 11.70 1.28 -0.30
C GLU A 812 13.19 0.95 -0.29
N VAL A 813 13.57 -0.27 0.06
CA VAL A 813 14.98 -0.72 0.01
C VAL A 813 15.47 -0.76 -1.43
N LEU A 814 14.71 -1.35 -2.36
CA LEU A 814 15.08 -1.40 -3.77
C LEU A 814 15.22 0.00 -4.39
N GLU A 815 14.27 0.88 -4.11
CA GLU A 815 14.30 2.27 -4.58
C GLU A 815 15.52 3.04 -4.04
N ARG A 816 15.89 2.83 -2.78
CA ARG A 816 17.13 3.38 -2.18
C ARG A 816 18.40 2.85 -2.84
N LEU A 817 18.38 1.61 -3.29
CA LEU A 817 19.50 1.03 -4.04
C LEU A 817 19.57 1.56 -5.49
N GLY A 818 18.58 2.34 -5.92
CA GLY A 818 18.51 2.95 -7.25
C GLY A 818 17.63 2.20 -8.24
N TRP A 819 16.91 1.16 -7.82
CA TRP A 819 15.94 0.50 -8.67
C TRP A 819 14.74 1.39 -8.94
N ARG A 820 14.27 1.34 -10.16
CA ARG A 820 12.96 1.86 -10.57
C ARG A 820 12.04 0.67 -10.74
N ILE A 821 11.14 0.45 -9.81
CA ILE A 821 10.26 -0.72 -9.81
C ILE A 821 8.93 -0.38 -10.47
N SER A 822 8.51 -1.22 -11.39
CA SER A 822 7.16 -1.25 -11.95
C SER A 822 6.50 -2.56 -11.58
N ARG A 823 5.19 -2.55 -11.43
CA ARG A 823 4.43 -3.71 -11.00
C ARG A 823 3.36 -4.02 -12.03
N ILE A 824 3.28 -5.28 -12.42
CA ILE A 824 2.27 -5.80 -13.34
C ILE A 824 1.41 -6.79 -12.58
N TRP A 825 0.10 -6.54 -12.56
CA TRP A 825 -0.86 -7.45 -11.97
C TRP A 825 -1.34 -8.47 -13.01
N SER A 826 -1.33 -9.74 -12.67
CA SER A 826 -1.77 -10.81 -13.58
C SER A 826 -3.20 -10.61 -14.09
N THR A 827 -4.10 -10.10 -13.25
CA THR A 827 -5.49 -9.80 -13.63
C THR A 827 -5.60 -8.74 -14.72
N ASP A 828 -4.79 -7.69 -14.65
CA ASP A 828 -4.77 -6.62 -15.66
C ASP A 828 -4.08 -7.11 -16.94
N TRP A 829 -2.98 -7.85 -16.78
CA TRP A 829 -2.24 -8.42 -17.90
C TRP A 829 -3.12 -9.32 -18.77
N PHE A 830 -3.79 -10.28 -18.15
CA PHE A 830 -4.65 -11.21 -18.90
C PHE A 830 -5.95 -10.56 -19.39
N SER A 831 -6.33 -9.39 -18.88
CA SER A 831 -7.44 -8.60 -19.38
C SER A 831 -7.05 -7.79 -20.63
N ASN A 832 -5.95 -7.04 -20.56
CA ASN A 832 -5.46 -6.19 -21.65
C ASN A 832 -3.95 -5.96 -21.56
N PRO A 833 -3.12 -6.83 -22.16
CA PRO A 833 -1.66 -6.69 -22.11
C PRO A 833 -1.14 -5.38 -22.67
N ASP A 834 -1.71 -4.87 -23.76
CA ASP A 834 -1.26 -3.66 -24.43
C ASP A 834 -1.46 -2.40 -23.57
N GLU A 835 -2.56 -2.32 -22.83
CA GLU A 835 -2.84 -1.23 -21.92
C GLU A 835 -1.87 -1.21 -20.74
N VAL A 836 -1.47 -2.38 -20.27
CA VAL A 836 -0.51 -2.53 -19.16
C VAL A 836 0.91 -2.21 -19.62
N LEU A 837 1.31 -2.64 -20.82
CA LEU A 837 2.67 -2.45 -21.34
C LEU A 837 2.95 -1.04 -21.83
N SER A 838 1.98 -0.37 -22.46
CA SER A 838 2.18 0.94 -23.09
C SER A 838 2.80 1.99 -22.16
N PRO A 839 2.35 2.16 -20.90
CA PRO A 839 2.99 3.12 -19.98
C PRO A 839 4.39 2.68 -19.54
N ILE A 840 4.64 1.38 -19.42
CA ILE A 840 5.95 0.83 -19.05
C ILE A 840 6.96 1.07 -20.17
N ILE A 841 6.59 0.76 -21.41
CA ILE A 841 7.44 0.97 -22.60
C ILE A 841 7.78 2.46 -22.73
N ARG A 842 6.80 3.36 -22.57
CA ARG A 842 7.03 4.81 -22.60
C ARG A 842 8.06 5.21 -21.56
N LYS A 843 7.91 4.76 -20.34
CA LYS A 843 8.83 5.04 -19.24
C LYS A 843 10.23 4.45 -19.50
N LEU A 844 10.33 3.28 -20.10
CA LEU A 844 11.60 2.69 -20.51
C LEU A 844 12.32 3.54 -21.57
N HIS A 845 11.59 4.07 -22.55
CA HIS A 845 12.16 4.99 -23.53
C HIS A 845 12.64 6.30 -22.89
N GLU A 846 11.90 6.87 -21.95
CA GLU A 846 12.33 8.03 -21.17
C GLU A 846 13.61 7.73 -20.39
N LEU A 847 13.68 6.59 -19.72
CA LEU A 847 14.84 6.18 -18.94
C LEU A 847 16.09 5.93 -19.78
N LYS A 848 15.94 5.44 -21.01
CA LYS A 848 17.04 5.25 -21.96
C LYS A 848 17.69 6.56 -22.39
N THR A 849 16.94 7.67 -22.38
CA THR A 849 17.44 9.00 -22.76
C THR A 849 18.10 9.77 -21.61
N LEU A 850 17.91 9.33 -20.38
CA LEU A 850 18.50 9.96 -19.20
C LEU A 850 19.97 9.54 -19.04
N ALA A 851 20.85 10.51 -18.81
CA ALA A 851 22.26 10.23 -18.53
C ALA A 851 22.43 9.31 -17.31
N PRO A 852 23.48 8.45 -17.30
CA PRO A 852 23.66 7.43 -16.26
C PRO A 852 23.76 7.94 -14.81
N ASP A 853 24.08 9.20 -14.60
CA ASP A 853 24.53 9.75 -13.32
C ASP A 853 23.48 10.57 -12.55
N VAL A 854 22.21 10.59 -12.98
CA VAL A 854 21.15 11.26 -12.19
C VAL A 854 20.29 10.23 -11.47
N VAL A 855 20.88 9.47 -10.56
CA VAL A 855 20.14 8.97 -9.41
C VAL A 855 20.21 10.05 -8.35
N VAL A 856 19.35 11.04 -8.44
CA VAL A 856 18.95 11.79 -7.26
C VAL A 856 18.19 10.79 -6.40
N PRO A 857 18.70 10.42 -5.22
CA PRO A 857 17.88 9.66 -4.29
C PRO A 857 16.75 10.62 -3.90
N SER A 858 15.55 10.34 -4.30
CA SER A 858 14.37 10.99 -3.73
C SER A 858 14.14 10.46 -2.31
N TYR A 859 15.08 10.73 -1.42
CA TYR A 859 14.94 10.63 0.00
C TYR A 859 15.72 11.79 0.61
N GLU A 860 15.07 12.92 0.68
CA GLU A 860 15.29 13.81 1.80
C GLU A 860 14.93 13.02 3.05
N TYR A 861 15.93 12.59 3.78
CA TYR A 861 15.81 12.39 5.21
C TYR A 861 15.46 13.78 5.74
N VAL A 862 14.18 14.00 6.01
CA VAL A 862 13.75 15.21 6.71
C VAL A 862 14.26 15.10 8.15
N GLU A 863 15.52 15.36 8.35
CA GLU A 863 16.00 16.01 9.53
C GLU A 863 15.83 17.51 9.31
N THR A 864 14.63 17.97 9.36
CA THR A 864 14.34 19.37 9.68
C THR A 864 12.96 19.41 10.27
N ILE A 865 12.96 19.39 11.58
CA ILE A 865 11.96 20.08 12.36
C ILE A 865 12.16 21.57 12.05
N GLU A 866 11.71 21.99 10.88
CA GLU A 866 11.36 23.38 10.57
C GLU A 866 10.46 23.38 9.35
N SER A 867 9.21 23.83 9.54
CA SER A 867 8.18 24.09 8.52
C SER A 867 7.61 22.89 7.71
N SER A 868 6.89 21.98 8.37
CA SER A 868 5.85 21.18 7.70
C SER A 868 4.45 21.81 7.88
N ALA A 869 4.37 23.15 7.77
CA ALA A 869 3.10 23.86 7.76
C ALA A 869 2.52 24.04 6.35
N GLU A 870 3.24 23.65 5.28
CA GLU A 870 2.80 23.93 3.91
C GLU A 870 2.20 22.74 3.14
N VAL A 871 2.19 21.51 3.66
CA VAL A 871 1.70 20.34 2.91
C VAL A 871 0.28 19.90 3.30
N ALA A 872 -0.31 20.51 4.31
CA ALA A 872 -1.71 20.24 4.70
C ALA A 872 -2.73 21.21 4.08
N SER A 873 -2.30 22.22 3.28
CA SER A 873 -3.22 23.19 2.68
C SER A 873 -3.94 22.69 1.43
N ASP A 874 -3.30 21.83 0.62
CA ASP A 874 -3.81 21.52 -0.72
C ASP A 874 -4.98 20.53 -0.79
N SER A 875 -5.34 19.83 0.30
CA SER A 875 -6.47 18.88 0.29
C SER A 875 -7.74 19.39 0.95
N ILE A 876 -7.66 20.49 1.69
CA ILE A 876 -8.83 21.10 2.36
C ILE A 876 -9.40 22.23 1.49
N ASP A 877 -8.58 22.94 0.74
CA ASP A 877 -8.99 24.02 -0.16
C ASP A 877 -9.83 23.52 -1.35
N SER A 878 -9.75 22.23 -1.72
CA SER A 878 -10.57 21.67 -2.82
C SER A 878 -12.03 21.38 -2.46
N LEU A 879 -12.39 21.45 -1.18
CA LEU A 879 -13.77 21.21 -0.70
C LEU A 879 -14.52 22.48 -0.31
N MET A 880 -13.85 23.63 -0.28
CA MET A 880 -14.40 24.91 0.18
C MET A 880 -14.96 25.89 -0.89
N PRO A 881 -14.74 25.75 -2.20
CA PRO A 881 -15.06 26.84 -3.16
C PRO A 881 -16.53 27.18 -3.36
N ASN A 882 -17.46 26.52 -2.64
CA ASN A 882 -18.91 26.77 -2.79
C ASN A 882 -19.63 27.20 -1.49
N LEU A 883 -18.91 27.53 -0.44
CA LEU A 883 -19.47 27.94 0.84
C LEU A 883 -19.21 29.43 1.05
N GLY A 884 -20.21 30.19 1.53
CA GLY A 884 -19.94 31.56 1.91
C GLY A 884 -18.94 31.68 3.08
N LEU A 885 -18.24 32.83 3.19
CA LEU A 885 -17.16 33.05 4.18
C LEU A 885 -17.53 32.62 5.61
N LYS A 886 -18.75 32.86 6.02
CA LYS A 886 -19.26 32.48 7.36
C LYS A 886 -19.30 30.98 7.55
N GLU A 887 -19.69 30.24 6.55
CA GLU A 887 -19.76 28.79 6.53
C GLU A 887 -18.34 28.18 6.44
N GLN A 888 -17.45 28.80 5.67
CA GLN A 888 -16.04 28.40 5.58
C GLN A 888 -15.33 28.55 6.93
N LEU A 889 -15.48 29.68 7.60
CA LEU A 889 -14.90 29.91 8.93
C LEU A 889 -15.49 28.97 10.00
N LYS A 890 -16.79 28.66 9.94
CA LYS A 890 -17.41 27.66 10.83
C LYS A 890 -16.89 26.25 10.55
N TYR A 891 -16.78 25.87 9.28
CA TYR A 891 -16.22 24.60 8.88
C TYR A 891 -14.77 24.46 9.37
N PHE A 892 -13.97 25.51 9.19
CA PHE A 892 -12.58 25.55 9.66
C PHE A 892 -12.50 25.44 11.20
N ALA A 893 -13.41 26.08 11.93
CA ALA A 893 -13.48 25.94 13.38
C ALA A 893 -13.71 24.48 13.81
N THR A 894 -14.72 23.84 13.22
CA THR A 894 -15.18 22.51 13.68
C THR A 894 -14.29 21.37 13.18
N HIS A 895 -13.82 21.45 11.93
CA HIS A 895 -13.09 20.34 11.29
C HIS A 895 -11.57 20.48 11.32
N VAL A 896 -11.05 21.67 11.63
CA VAL A 896 -9.61 21.90 11.71
C VAL A 896 -9.20 22.29 13.14
N ILE A 897 -9.72 23.39 13.65
CA ILE A 897 -9.26 23.92 14.95
C ILE A 897 -9.68 22.99 16.10
N GLU A 898 -10.95 22.57 16.15
CA GLU A 898 -11.44 21.69 17.22
C GLU A 898 -10.83 20.29 17.15
N VAL A 899 -10.54 19.80 15.96
CA VAL A 899 -9.89 18.50 15.76
C VAL A 899 -8.42 18.56 16.18
N GLU A 900 -7.71 19.65 15.82
CA GLU A 900 -6.30 19.79 16.14
C GLU A 900 -6.05 20.25 17.61
N LEU A 901 -6.95 21.03 18.17
CA LEU A 901 -6.88 21.54 19.55
C LEU A 901 -8.20 21.31 20.31
N PRO A 902 -8.58 20.07 20.64
CA PRO A 902 -9.89 19.77 21.25
C PRO A 902 -10.02 20.31 22.68
N ASN A 903 -8.92 20.60 23.38
CA ASN A 903 -8.93 20.95 24.80
C ASN A 903 -8.91 22.46 25.10
N VAL A 904 -9.10 23.31 24.10
CA VAL A 904 -9.22 24.76 24.32
C VAL A 904 -10.64 25.07 24.79
N ASP A 905 -10.76 25.87 25.86
CA ASP A 905 -12.03 26.27 26.41
C ASP A 905 -12.86 27.04 25.38
N ALA A 906 -14.15 26.71 25.23
CA ALA A 906 -15.02 27.25 24.18
C ALA A 906 -15.05 28.80 24.16
N ASP A 907 -14.99 29.43 25.34
CA ASP A 907 -14.99 30.90 25.48
C ASP A 907 -13.63 31.53 25.09
N ARG A 908 -12.60 30.73 24.93
CA ARG A 908 -11.26 31.17 24.54
C ARG A 908 -10.86 30.81 23.13
N ARG A 909 -11.71 30.12 22.39
CA ARG A 909 -11.50 29.74 21.00
C ARG A 909 -11.30 30.94 20.08
N LEU A 910 -10.41 30.79 19.08
CA LEU A 910 -10.17 31.84 18.08
C LEU A 910 -11.45 32.15 17.27
N LEU A 911 -12.20 31.14 16.87
CA LEU A 911 -13.44 31.29 16.09
C LEU A 911 -14.71 31.09 16.94
N ARG A 912 -14.69 31.48 18.23
CA ARG A 912 -15.90 31.54 19.05
C ARG A 912 -16.90 32.55 18.50
N PRO A 913 -18.20 32.44 18.81
CA PRO A 913 -19.24 33.26 18.20
C PRO A 913 -18.98 34.78 18.17
N ALA A 914 -18.56 35.35 19.26
CA ALA A 914 -18.29 36.80 19.34
C ALA A 914 -17.06 37.24 18.53
N MET A 915 -16.04 36.42 18.43
CA MET A 915 -14.88 36.69 17.60
C MET A 915 -15.19 36.45 16.12
N LEU A 916 -15.98 35.43 15.79
CA LEU A 916 -16.43 35.15 14.43
C LEU A 916 -17.25 36.30 13.87
N GLU A 917 -18.17 36.87 14.68
CA GLU A 917 -18.95 38.05 14.27
C GLU A 917 -18.03 39.25 14.02
N ALA A 918 -17.07 39.52 14.90
CA ALA A 918 -16.12 40.62 14.73
C ALA A 918 -15.21 40.43 13.49
N LEU A 919 -14.82 39.20 13.18
CA LEU A 919 -14.02 38.88 11.96
C LEU A 919 -14.84 39.09 10.69
N LEU A 920 -16.12 38.72 10.70
CA LEU A 920 -17.02 38.91 9.57
C LEU A 920 -17.40 40.39 9.36
N GLU A 921 -17.47 41.19 10.44
CA GLU A 921 -17.79 42.63 10.37
C GLU A 921 -16.58 43.47 9.93
N HIS A 922 -15.40 43.13 10.39
CA HIS A 922 -14.23 43.99 10.21
C HIS A 922 -13.24 43.45 9.15
N GLN A 923 -13.37 42.20 8.72
CA GLN A 923 -12.61 41.52 7.68
C GLN A 923 -11.11 41.92 7.61
N PRO A 924 -10.31 41.65 8.65
CA PRO A 924 -8.88 41.95 8.64
C PRO A 924 -8.14 41.01 7.70
N LEU A 925 -7.28 41.53 6.82
CA LEU A 925 -6.50 40.77 5.85
C LEU A 925 -5.08 40.47 6.33
N SER A 926 -4.65 41.11 7.41
CA SER A 926 -3.29 40.92 7.96
C SER A 926 -3.29 40.93 9.50
N ARG A 927 -2.24 40.42 10.11
CA ARG A 927 -2.07 40.45 11.58
C ARG A 927 -2.06 41.87 12.13
N SER A 928 -1.56 42.86 11.40
CA SER A 928 -1.60 44.26 11.78
C SER A 928 -3.03 44.79 11.81
N GLU A 929 -3.80 44.53 10.81
CA GLU A 929 -5.22 44.90 10.75
C GLU A 929 -6.07 44.16 11.78
N PHE A 930 -5.76 42.89 12.03
CA PHE A 930 -6.42 42.14 13.10
C PHE A 930 -6.20 42.80 14.47
N VAL A 931 -4.99 43.30 14.74
CA VAL A 931 -4.68 44.01 16.00
C VAL A 931 -5.34 45.38 16.04
N GLU A 932 -5.50 46.05 14.90
CA GLU A 932 -6.08 47.40 14.82
C GLU A 932 -7.61 47.37 14.85
N ARG A 933 -8.22 46.47 14.07
CA ARG A 933 -9.69 46.45 13.83
C ARG A 933 -10.46 45.60 14.82
N ILE A 934 -9.88 44.51 15.33
CA ILE A 934 -10.57 43.62 16.27
C ILE A 934 -10.44 44.13 17.71
N PRO A 935 -11.55 44.25 18.48
CA PRO A 935 -11.55 44.76 19.85
C PRO A 935 -10.56 44.04 20.77
N HIS A 936 -9.84 44.82 21.56
CA HIS A 936 -8.77 44.36 22.46
C HIS A 936 -9.24 43.24 23.41
N TYR A 937 -10.45 43.36 23.97
CA TYR A 937 -10.99 42.37 24.91
C TYR A 937 -11.23 41.00 24.27
N LEU A 938 -11.61 40.97 22.96
CA LEU A 938 -11.75 39.71 22.21
C LEU A 938 -10.39 39.06 21.96
N ARG A 939 -9.38 39.85 21.58
CA ARG A 939 -8.03 39.35 21.33
C ARG A 939 -7.37 38.83 22.61
N GLN A 940 -7.55 39.54 23.74
CA GLN A 940 -7.01 39.15 25.03
C GLN A 940 -7.65 37.88 25.61
N ALA A 941 -8.93 37.63 25.31
CA ALA A 941 -9.65 36.44 25.76
C ALA A 941 -9.33 35.20 24.90
N THR A 942 -8.72 35.37 23.71
CA THR A 942 -8.42 34.27 22.82
C THR A 942 -7.19 33.49 23.32
N ASP A 943 -7.20 32.18 23.15
CA ASP A 943 -6.05 31.35 23.49
C ASP A 943 -4.83 31.72 22.63
N VAL A 944 -3.72 31.98 23.28
CA VAL A 944 -2.50 32.50 22.63
C VAL A 944 -1.91 31.48 21.66
N TYR A 945 -1.93 30.22 22.02
CA TYR A 945 -1.37 29.14 21.21
C TYR A 945 -2.23 28.86 19.98
N GLU A 946 -3.56 28.85 20.16
CA GLU A 946 -4.52 28.69 19.06
C GLU A 946 -4.41 29.87 18.08
N ALA A 947 -4.34 31.11 18.59
CA ALA A 947 -4.16 32.29 17.76
C ALA A 947 -2.81 32.30 17.01
N GLN A 948 -1.72 31.87 17.64
CA GLN A 948 -0.42 31.78 16.96
C GLN A 948 -0.43 30.77 15.81
N ARG A 949 -1.17 29.68 15.97
CA ARG A 949 -1.19 28.58 15.01
C ARG A 949 -2.15 28.77 13.85
N PHE A 950 -3.32 29.35 14.10
CA PHE A 950 -4.42 29.36 13.12
C PHE A 950 -4.80 30.74 12.61
N LEU A 951 -4.34 31.84 13.23
CA LEU A 951 -4.76 33.17 12.82
C LEU A 951 -4.41 33.48 11.35
N ASP A 952 -3.24 33.13 10.87
CA ASP A 952 -2.84 33.42 9.49
C ASP A 952 -3.71 32.67 8.47
N ARG A 953 -4.12 31.45 8.80
CA ARG A 953 -5.03 30.66 7.95
C ARG A 953 -6.46 31.23 7.96
N VAL A 954 -6.90 31.74 9.10
CA VAL A 954 -8.20 32.43 9.20
C VAL A 954 -8.18 33.73 8.39
N LEU A 955 -7.09 34.49 8.42
CA LEU A 955 -6.91 35.71 7.63
C LEU A 955 -6.83 35.40 6.14
N ALA A 956 -6.17 34.33 5.74
CA ALA A 956 -6.12 33.88 4.34
C ALA A 956 -7.50 33.46 3.79
N LEU A 957 -8.39 32.88 4.62
CA LEU A 957 -9.75 32.56 4.22
C LEU A 957 -10.59 33.84 4.00
N ILE A 958 -10.34 34.89 4.77
CA ILE A 958 -11.01 36.19 4.62
C ILE A 958 -10.52 36.90 3.34
N ASP A 959 -9.20 36.87 3.08
CA ASP A 959 -8.57 37.44 1.90
C ASP A 959 -9.06 36.76 0.60
N GLY A 960 -9.13 35.43 0.59
CA GLY A 960 -9.65 34.65 -0.53
C GLY A 960 -11.12 34.97 -0.86
N ALA A 961 -11.96 35.13 0.15
CA ALA A 961 -13.35 35.48 -0.05
C ALA A 961 -13.56 36.93 -0.54
N GLU A 962 -12.65 37.85 -0.21
CA GLU A 962 -12.68 39.22 -0.75
C GLU A 962 -12.21 39.25 -2.23
N ALA A 963 -11.24 38.42 -2.60
CA ALA A 963 -10.81 38.26 -3.98
C ALA A 963 -11.94 37.68 -4.86
N GLU A 964 -12.62 36.63 -4.42
CA GLU A 964 -13.78 36.04 -5.12
C GLU A 964 -14.96 37.03 -5.26
N ALA A 965 -15.22 37.85 -4.25
CA ALA A 965 -16.26 38.85 -4.31
C ALA A 965 -15.93 40.00 -5.31
N ASN A 966 -14.66 40.37 -5.42
CA ASN A 966 -14.21 41.37 -6.37
C ASN A 966 -14.20 40.82 -7.82
N ASP A 967 -13.86 39.56 -8.04
CA ASP A 967 -13.94 38.90 -9.36
C ASP A 967 -15.42 38.77 -9.82
N ALA A 968 -16.32 38.38 -8.93
CA ALA A 968 -17.73 38.28 -9.24
C ALA A 968 -18.39 39.68 -9.52
N ALA A 969 -17.91 40.72 -8.86
CA ALA A 969 -18.33 42.10 -9.15
C ALA A 969 -17.81 42.56 -10.51
N PHE A 970 -16.59 42.23 -10.88
CA PHE A 970 -15.98 42.54 -12.16
C PHE A 970 -16.66 41.80 -13.34
N GLU A 971 -17.04 40.54 -13.14
CA GLU A 971 -17.84 39.78 -14.12
C GLU A 971 -19.25 40.33 -14.28
N SER A 972 -19.85 40.86 -13.22
CA SER A 972 -21.19 41.49 -13.28
C SER A 972 -21.18 42.90 -13.92
N GLU A 973 -20.05 43.58 -13.96
CA GLU A 973 -19.86 44.84 -14.70
C GLU A 973 -19.50 44.61 -16.19
N LEU A 974 -19.04 43.39 -16.55
CA LEU A 974 -18.72 42.99 -17.92
C LEU A 974 -19.89 42.28 -18.64
N ALA A 975 -20.94 41.88 -17.93
CA ALA A 975 -22.19 41.31 -18.45
C ALA A 975 -23.30 42.37 -18.51
#